data_34ba1463e71ae19a51c5599c6808b619
#
_entry.id   34ba1463e71ae19a51c5599c6808b619
#
_cell.length_a   1.000
_cell.length_b   1.000
_cell.length_c   1.000
_cell.angle_alpha   90.00
_cell.angle_beta   90.00
_cell.angle_gamma   90.00
#
_symmetry.space_group_name_H-M   'P 1'
#
loop_
_entity.id
_entity.type
_entity.pdbx_description
1 polymer ?
#
loop_
_entity_poly.entity_id
_entity_poly.type
_entity_poly.pdbx_seq_one_letter_code
_entity_poly.pdbx_strand_id
1 'polypeptide(L)'
;MSVMELQSFAAGKWVAPKGALRPIHSAVTGEQIAASGSDGLDFQAMLDYARGIGGPALREMTFHERAKKLKALALYLQDRRDEMYRLSYMTGATLSDSKIDIDGGIGTLMVYASKGRREMPDGKVYLDGEIEQLSRQGTFLGQHVCTPLLGVAVSINAFNFPVWGMLEKLAPSLLAGVPGIVKPATVTAYLTEACVRMMDESGIFPPGSFQLISGGTGDLLERLGPQDIVSFTGSADTALMLRSTPALLRSGTRFLAEQDSLNASVLGPDIGVDDPEFGLFVKEAVREMTAKAGQKCTAIRRMIVPEGMVRPLGEAIAAKLEGLQIGDPALETTRMGALASEAQKRDVLTKIAAIGDEVRVISGDPQAFEVDGADKDRGAFLPPMLMACDDPDGAVAVHEVEAFGPVSTLMGYRDVAHAAALMNRGGGSLVGSVITRDGDVAARMVAESAAWHGRLYFNNRDSMGESTGHGSPLPHMVHGGPGRAGGGEELGGIRGVMHYMQRTAIQGSPDILTAISGVWVKGAKEVTGPGHPFQRTFNEIAIGETIHVGPRVVTLEDIEHFAHFTGDTFYAHMDEEAAKANPFFPGRVAHGYLLLSFAAGLFVEPNPGPVLANTGLNGLSFQKPVSPGDSLKVRLTARRKTKRTEEYGEVRWHVTAFNQDDEQVAEYELLTMVSYER
;
A
#
# COMPACT_ATOMS: atom_id res chain seq x y z
N MET A 1 15.03 20.97 -30.51
CA MET A 1 15.79 19.86 -29.87
C MET A 1 15.92 18.74 -30.88
N SER A 2 17.00 17.94 -30.82
CA SER A 2 17.05 16.69 -31.60
C SER A 2 15.98 15.71 -31.07
N VAL A 3 15.30 15.01 -31.99
CA VAL A 3 14.30 14.00 -31.62
C VAL A 3 15.00 12.85 -30.88
N MET A 4 14.54 12.50 -29.68
CA MET A 4 15.09 11.39 -28.89
C MET A 4 14.61 10.05 -29.49
N GLU A 5 15.52 9.13 -29.78
CA GLU A 5 15.17 7.75 -30.11
C GLU A 5 15.20 6.90 -28.84
N LEU A 6 14.02 6.50 -28.38
CA LEU A 6 13.90 5.76 -27.11
C LEU A 6 14.38 4.32 -27.29
N GLN A 7 15.15 3.86 -26.32
CA GLN A 7 15.67 2.50 -26.28
C GLN A 7 14.90 1.64 -25.25
N SER A 8 14.89 0.35 -25.48
CA SER A 8 14.43 -0.63 -24.50
C SER A 8 15.62 -1.16 -23.70
N PHE A 9 15.40 -1.43 -22.41
CA PHE A 9 16.39 -2.12 -21.58
C PHE A 9 16.00 -3.61 -21.51
N ALA A 10 16.65 -4.42 -22.35
CA ALA A 10 16.29 -5.82 -22.59
C ALA A 10 17.47 -6.76 -22.38
N ALA A 11 17.31 -7.80 -21.60
CA ALA A 11 18.33 -8.80 -21.26
C ALA A 11 19.68 -8.17 -20.83
N GLY A 12 19.60 -7.13 -20.01
CA GLY A 12 20.76 -6.41 -19.46
C GLY A 12 21.47 -5.46 -20.43
N LYS A 13 20.82 -5.08 -21.54
CA LYS A 13 21.39 -4.18 -22.55
C LYS A 13 20.37 -3.14 -22.99
N TRP A 14 20.86 -1.94 -23.29
CA TRP A 14 20.09 -0.92 -23.99
C TRP A 14 20.04 -1.26 -25.48
N VAL A 15 18.83 -1.41 -26.00
CA VAL A 15 18.55 -1.87 -27.36
C VAL A 15 17.79 -0.79 -28.11
N ALA A 16 18.40 -0.26 -29.17
CA ALA A 16 17.74 0.66 -30.09
C ALA A 16 16.62 -0.07 -30.86
N PRO A 17 15.47 0.58 -31.11
CA PRO A 17 14.39 0.00 -31.87
C PRO A 17 14.81 -0.28 -33.31
N LYS A 18 14.21 -1.29 -33.93
CA LYS A 18 14.38 -1.61 -35.36
C LYS A 18 13.04 -1.40 -36.05
N GLY A 19 13.06 -0.98 -37.32
CA GLY A 19 11.83 -0.82 -38.11
C GLY A 19 11.16 0.54 -37.91
N ALA A 20 9.82 0.57 -38.04
CA ALA A 20 9.04 1.81 -38.01
C ALA A 20 8.89 2.34 -36.57
N LEU A 21 9.27 3.61 -36.37
CA LEU A 21 9.13 4.30 -35.11
C LEU A 21 7.80 5.05 -35.02
N ARG A 22 7.19 5.05 -33.83
CA ARG A 22 6.03 5.88 -33.53
C ARG A 22 6.48 7.22 -32.98
N PRO A 23 6.09 8.36 -33.57
CA PRO A 23 6.45 9.67 -33.07
C PRO A 23 5.76 9.95 -31.73
N ILE A 24 6.48 10.66 -30.87
CA ILE A 24 5.99 11.16 -29.59
C ILE A 24 6.12 12.68 -29.62
N HIS A 25 5.03 13.38 -29.32
CA HIS A 25 4.96 14.83 -29.38
C HIS A 25 4.89 15.44 -27.98
N SER A 26 5.43 16.63 -27.85
CA SER A 26 5.26 17.45 -26.65
C SER A 26 3.79 17.80 -26.48
N ALA A 27 3.25 17.58 -25.31
CA ALA A 27 1.89 17.97 -24.96
C ALA A 27 1.67 19.50 -25.00
N VAL A 28 2.76 20.28 -24.82
CA VAL A 28 2.76 21.74 -24.73
C VAL A 28 2.90 22.40 -26.09
N THR A 29 3.83 21.92 -26.93
CA THR A 29 4.16 22.57 -28.21
C THR A 29 3.64 21.85 -29.45
N GLY A 30 3.17 20.58 -29.28
CA GLY A 30 2.80 19.72 -30.40
C GLY A 30 3.97 19.26 -31.28
N GLU A 31 5.21 19.66 -30.99
CA GLU A 31 6.40 19.26 -31.75
C GLU A 31 6.83 17.84 -31.42
N GLN A 32 7.37 17.13 -32.40
CA GLN A 32 7.94 15.82 -32.16
C GLN A 32 9.20 15.94 -31.30
N ILE A 33 9.19 15.28 -30.13
CA ILE A 33 10.29 15.29 -29.16
C ILE A 33 11.01 13.94 -29.07
N ALA A 34 10.30 12.85 -29.34
CA ALA A 34 10.87 11.51 -29.28
C ALA A 34 10.22 10.59 -30.32
N ALA A 35 10.79 9.40 -30.46
CA ALA A 35 10.20 8.30 -31.21
C ALA A 35 10.50 6.97 -30.51
N SER A 36 9.57 6.02 -30.57
CA SER A 36 9.68 4.72 -29.89
C SER A 36 9.27 3.56 -30.78
N GLY A 37 9.82 2.38 -30.52
CA GLY A 37 9.45 1.14 -31.17
C GLY A 37 9.99 -0.06 -30.41
N SER A 38 9.35 -1.23 -30.58
CA SER A 38 9.77 -2.48 -29.95
C SER A 38 10.08 -3.57 -30.99
N ASP A 39 10.06 -3.24 -32.27
CA ASP A 39 10.39 -4.17 -33.34
C ASP A 39 11.84 -4.67 -33.19
N GLY A 40 12.02 -5.99 -33.24
CA GLY A 40 13.30 -6.64 -33.06
C GLY A 40 13.70 -6.93 -31.62
N LEU A 41 12.83 -6.66 -30.62
CA LEU A 41 13.00 -7.18 -29.27
C LEU A 41 12.72 -8.68 -29.23
N ASP A 42 13.58 -9.41 -28.56
CA ASP A 42 13.35 -10.83 -28.23
C ASP A 42 12.69 -10.92 -26.84
N PHE A 43 11.36 -10.96 -26.82
CA PHE A 43 10.58 -11.06 -25.58
C PHE A 43 10.85 -12.36 -24.83
N GLN A 44 11.18 -13.45 -25.55
CA GLN A 44 11.53 -14.70 -24.87
C GLN A 44 12.86 -14.57 -24.12
N ALA A 45 13.87 -13.98 -24.75
CA ALA A 45 15.15 -13.72 -24.10
C ALA A 45 15.01 -12.77 -22.88
N MET A 46 14.10 -11.78 -22.94
CA MET A 46 13.79 -10.93 -21.78
C MET A 46 13.20 -11.73 -20.63
N LEU A 47 12.24 -12.61 -20.91
CA LEU A 47 11.63 -13.48 -19.90
C LEU A 47 12.66 -14.46 -19.32
N ASP A 48 13.48 -15.10 -20.15
CA ASP A 48 14.49 -16.05 -19.73
C ASP A 48 15.57 -15.37 -18.87
N TYR A 49 15.97 -14.15 -19.22
CA TYR A 49 16.91 -13.34 -18.45
C TYR A 49 16.34 -12.96 -17.07
N ALA A 50 15.08 -12.51 -17.03
CA ALA A 50 14.43 -12.19 -15.78
C ALA A 50 14.25 -13.44 -14.88
N ARG A 51 13.78 -14.56 -15.46
CA ARG A 51 13.54 -15.82 -14.72
C ARG A 51 14.84 -16.52 -14.30
N GLY A 52 15.85 -16.52 -15.19
CA GLY A 52 17.09 -17.25 -15.00
C GLY A 52 18.19 -16.50 -14.22
N ILE A 53 18.18 -15.18 -14.28
CA ILE A 53 19.23 -14.33 -13.67
C ILE A 53 18.62 -13.47 -12.57
N GLY A 54 17.66 -12.59 -12.90
CA GLY A 54 17.11 -11.61 -11.98
C GLY A 54 16.36 -12.24 -10.81
N GLY A 55 15.46 -13.18 -11.09
CA GLY A 55 14.66 -13.85 -10.08
C GLY A 55 15.50 -14.63 -9.06
N PRO A 56 16.41 -15.51 -9.47
CA PRO A 56 17.32 -16.18 -8.53
C PRO A 56 18.12 -15.20 -7.69
N ALA A 57 18.72 -14.17 -8.29
CA ALA A 57 19.51 -13.17 -7.55
C ALA A 57 18.67 -12.40 -6.51
N LEU A 58 17.42 -12.06 -6.82
CA LEU A 58 16.50 -11.43 -5.89
C LEU A 58 16.10 -12.38 -4.76
N ARG A 59 15.83 -13.66 -5.05
CA ARG A 59 15.39 -14.66 -4.06
C ARG A 59 16.52 -15.16 -3.15
N GLU A 60 17.78 -14.98 -3.54
CA GLU A 60 18.91 -15.21 -2.62
C GLU A 60 18.93 -14.22 -1.45
N MET A 61 18.48 -12.99 -1.67
CA MET A 61 18.38 -11.97 -0.63
C MET A 61 17.17 -12.19 0.29
N THR A 62 17.30 -11.81 1.56
CA THR A 62 16.18 -11.71 2.50
C THR A 62 15.27 -10.52 2.16
N PHE A 63 14.07 -10.47 2.74
CA PHE A 63 13.21 -9.28 2.61
C PHE A 63 13.90 -8.02 3.10
N HIS A 64 14.67 -8.09 4.19
CA HIS A 64 15.42 -6.94 4.72
C HIS A 64 16.51 -6.46 3.78
N GLU A 65 17.24 -7.36 3.12
CA GLU A 65 18.27 -7.00 2.14
C GLU A 65 17.65 -6.31 0.91
N ARG A 66 16.54 -6.84 0.38
CA ARG A 66 15.80 -6.21 -0.71
C ARG A 66 15.23 -4.84 -0.29
N ALA A 67 14.73 -4.72 0.93
CA ALA A 67 14.24 -3.45 1.47
C ALA A 67 15.37 -2.40 1.61
N LYS A 68 16.58 -2.80 2.00
CA LYS A 68 17.77 -1.91 2.01
C LYS A 68 18.09 -1.41 0.60
N LYS A 69 17.99 -2.27 -0.41
CA LYS A 69 18.22 -1.88 -1.82
C LYS A 69 17.15 -0.91 -2.32
N LEU A 70 15.87 -1.12 -1.97
CA LEU A 70 14.80 -0.17 -2.30
C LEU A 70 15.06 1.21 -1.70
N LYS A 71 15.53 1.27 -0.44
CA LYS A 71 15.91 2.54 0.21
C LYS A 71 17.07 3.22 -0.53
N ALA A 72 18.10 2.45 -0.86
CA ALA A 72 19.27 2.99 -1.58
C ALA A 72 18.88 3.55 -2.96
N LEU A 73 18.01 2.82 -3.70
CA LEU A 73 17.50 3.28 -4.99
C LEU A 73 16.66 4.56 -4.85
N ALA A 74 15.81 4.63 -3.84
CA ALA A 74 15.00 5.83 -3.59
C ALA A 74 15.87 7.07 -3.34
N LEU A 75 16.91 6.94 -2.52
CA LEU A 75 17.86 8.03 -2.27
C LEU A 75 18.61 8.44 -3.55
N TYR A 76 19.08 7.46 -4.33
CA TYR A 76 19.77 7.72 -5.59
C TYR A 76 18.91 8.49 -6.60
N LEU A 77 17.64 8.11 -6.75
CA LEU A 77 16.67 8.80 -7.62
C LEU A 77 16.29 10.19 -7.07
N GLN A 78 16.17 10.32 -5.76
CA GLN A 78 15.86 11.59 -5.10
C GLN A 78 16.92 12.66 -5.41
N ASP A 79 18.19 12.30 -5.43
CA ASP A 79 19.30 13.21 -5.74
C ASP A 79 19.32 13.66 -7.22
N ARG A 80 18.60 12.95 -8.10
CA ARG A 80 18.56 13.19 -9.56
C ARG A 80 17.20 13.64 -10.08
N ARG A 81 16.23 13.85 -9.22
CA ARG A 81 14.83 14.15 -9.59
C ARG A 81 14.67 15.40 -10.46
N ASP A 82 15.57 16.39 -10.35
CA ASP A 82 15.49 17.62 -11.14
C ASP A 82 15.67 17.37 -12.65
N GLU A 83 16.39 16.32 -13.03
CA GLU A 83 16.50 15.88 -14.42
C GLU A 83 15.16 15.34 -14.94
N MET A 84 14.45 14.58 -14.11
CA MET A 84 13.12 14.07 -14.43
C MET A 84 12.08 15.19 -14.50
N TYR A 85 12.15 16.20 -13.61
CA TYR A 85 11.23 17.36 -13.67
C TYR A 85 11.32 18.10 -15.00
N ARG A 86 12.53 18.33 -15.52
CA ARG A 86 12.73 18.99 -16.83
C ARG A 86 12.07 18.21 -17.98
N LEU A 87 12.14 16.89 -17.95
CA LEU A 87 11.46 16.04 -18.93
C LEU A 87 9.95 16.02 -18.74
N SER A 88 9.49 16.07 -17.49
CA SER A 88 8.07 16.00 -17.12
C SER A 88 7.27 17.18 -17.69
N TYR A 89 7.84 18.37 -17.84
CA TYR A 89 7.16 19.53 -18.45
C TYR A 89 6.62 19.22 -19.85
N MET A 90 7.32 18.42 -20.64
CA MET A 90 6.87 18.03 -21.98
C MET A 90 5.60 17.17 -21.96
N THR A 91 5.24 16.55 -20.82
CA THR A 91 3.97 15.83 -20.62
C THR A 91 2.79 16.74 -20.33
N GLY A 92 2.98 18.06 -20.26
CA GLY A 92 2.01 19.03 -19.78
C GLY A 92 1.97 19.20 -18.26
N ALA A 93 2.83 18.52 -17.51
CA ALA A 93 2.83 18.55 -16.04
C ALA A 93 3.53 19.81 -15.51
N THR A 94 2.89 20.55 -14.61
CA THR A 94 3.53 21.60 -13.81
C THR A 94 4.57 21.03 -12.87
N LEU A 95 5.40 21.86 -12.24
CA LEU A 95 6.33 21.40 -11.20
C LEU A 95 5.60 20.69 -10.04
N SER A 96 4.43 21.20 -9.67
CA SER A 96 3.58 20.56 -8.63
C SER A 96 3.14 19.16 -9.05
N ASP A 97 2.68 19.01 -10.29
CA ASP A 97 2.28 17.72 -10.85
C ASP A 97 3.45 16.76 -10.99
N SER A 98 4.62 17.29 -11.40
CA SER A 98 5.86 16.52 -11.53
C SER A 98 6.32 15.97 -10.17
N LYS A 99 6.16 16.73 -9.09
CA LYS A 99 6.41 16.25 -7.72
C LYS A 99 5.44 15.16 -7.30
N ILE A 100 4.16 15.25 -7.67
CA ILE A 100 3.21 14.18 -7.39
C ILE A 100 3.68 12.86 -8.03
N ASP A 101 4.08 12.89 -9.29
CA ASP A 101 4.56 11.71 -10.02
C ASP A 101 5.92 11.23 -9.51
N ILE A 102 6.93 12.07 -9.55
CA ILE A 102 8.33 11.69 -9.33
C ILE A 102 8.61 11.48 -7.84
N ASP A 103 8.30 12.47 -6.99
CA ASP A 103 8.52 12.35 -5.54
C ASP A 103 7.56 11.33 -4.92
N GLY A 104 6.34 11.21 -5.45
CA GLY A 104 5.37 10.18 -5.03
C GLY A 104 5.87 8.77 -5.33
N GLY A 105 6.41 8.53 -6.52
CA GLY A 105 7.03 7.26 -6.91
C GLY A 105 8.26 6.92 -6.03
N ILE A 106 9.16 7.88 -5.84
CA ILE A 106 10.33 7.73 -4.95
C ILE A 106 9.88 7.47 -3.50
N GLY A 107 8.87 8.21 -3.03
CA GLY A 107 8.26 8.01 -1.71
C GLY A 107 7.68 6.60 -1.52
N THR A 108 7.11 6.03 -2.57
CA THR A 108 6.61 4.65 -2.56
C THR A 108 7.74 3.65 -2.33
N LEU A 109 8.90 3.79 -2.98
CA LEU A 109 10.09 2.97 -2.70
C LEU A 109 10.50 3.06 -1.22
N MET A 110 10.49 4.27 -0.63
CA MET A 110 10.82 4.50 0.79
C MET A 110 9.83 3.80 1.73
N VAL A 111 8.54 3.86 1.43
CA VAL A 111 7.50 3.20 2.25
C VAL A 111 7.69 1.68 2.21
N TYR A 112 7.88 1.07 1.03
CA TYR A 112 8.11 -0.36 0.92
C TYR A 112 9.44 -0.79 1.56
N ALA A 113 10.48 0.00 1.47
CA ALA A 113 11.74 -0.23 2.18
C ALA A 113 11.54 -0.23 3.71
N SER A 114 10.77 0.72 4.22
CA SER A 114 10.46 0.81 5.65
C SER A 114 9.59 -0.36 6.14
N LYS A 115 8.51 -0.66 5.41
CA LYS A 115 7.61 -1.77 5.75
C LYS A 115 8.28 -3.13 5.62
N GLY A 116 9.07 -3.36 4.59
CA GLY A 116 9.84 -4.58 4.42
C GLY A 116 10.74 -4.88 5.61
N ARG A 117 11.38 -3.86 6.18
CA ARG A 117 12.22 -4.01 7.37
C ARG A 117 11.46 -4.16 8.69
N ARG A 118 10.28 -3.55 8.82
CA ARG A 118 9.54 -3.53 10.09
C ARG A 118 8.49 -4.63 10.19
N GLU A 119 7.86 -4.99 9.07
CA GLU A 119 6.68 -5.86 9.04
C GLU A 119 6.99 -7.23 8.43
N MET A 120 8.08 -7.38 7.66
CA MET A 120 8.51 -8.67 7.11
C MET A 120 9.69 -9.25 7.91
N PRO A 121 9.88 -10.59 7.90
CA PRO A 121 10.99 -11.22 8.59
C PRO A 121 12.33 -10.94 7.88
N ASP A 122 13.45 -11.02 8.62
CA ASP A 122 14.78 -11.14 8.01
C ASP A 122 14.98 -12.59 7.51
N GLY A 123 14.26 -12.92 6.47
CA GLY A 123 14.18 -14.27 5.90
C GLY A 123 13.63 -14.22 4.47
N LYS A 124 13.32 -15.39 3.91
CA LYS A 124 12.87 -15.57 2.53
C LYS A 124 11.41 -16.05 2.45
N VAL A 125 10.81 -16.40 3.57
CA VAL A 125 9.43 -16.88 3.70
C VAL A 125 8.65 -15.94 4.61
N TYR A 126 7.48 -15.52 4.16
CA TYR A 126 6.57 -14.70 4.97
C TYR A 126 5.46 -15.60 5.55
N LEU A 127 5.24 -15.48 6.87
CA LEU A 127 4.17 -16.21 7.58
C LEU A 127 2.89 -15.38 7.50
N ASP A 128 1.82 -15.96 6.99
CA ASP A 128 0.54 -15.29 6.83
C ASP A 128 -0.48 -15.87 7.81
N GLY A 129 -0.72 -15.15 8.88
CA GLY A 129 -1.60 -15.56 9.97
C GLY A 129 -0.93 -16.42 11.03
N GLU A 130 -1.75 -16.82 11.98
CA GLU A 130 -1.35 -17.65 13.11
C GLU A 130 -1.37 -19.14 12.74
N ILE A 131 -0.86 -19.96 13.66
CA ILE A 131 -0.89 -21.43 13.53
C ILE A 131 -2.28 -21.94 13.83
N GLU A 132 -2.78 -22.82 12.96
CA GLU A 132 -4.03 -23.53 13.15
C GLU A 132 -3.80 -24.92 13.75
N GLN A 133 -4.50 -25.22 14.84
CA GLN A 133 -4.44 -26.55 15.42
C GLN A 133 -5.40 -27.49 14.67
N LEU A 134 -4.84 -28.45 13.92
CA LEU A 134 -5.60 -29.37 13.08
C LEU A 134 -5.88 -30.72 13.76
N SER A 135 -5.20 -31.01 14.87
CA SER A 135 -5.42 -32.24 15.64
C SER A 135 -5.71 -31.96 17.11
N ARG A 136 -6.49 -32.83 17.75
CA ARG A 136 -6.92 -32.66 19.14
C ARG A 136 -5.76 -32.51 20.15
N GLN A 137 -4.63 -33.17 19.90
CA GLN A 137 -3.46 -33.15 20.77
C GLN A 137 -2.39 -32.13 20.37
N GLY A 138 -2.64 -31.31 19.34
CA GLY A 138 -1.67 -30.32 18.87
C GLY A 138 -0.40 -30.88 18.20
N THR A 139 -0.41 -32.16 17.83
CA THR A 139 0.73 -32.82 17.16
C THR A 139 0.72 -32.66 15.64
N PHE A 140 -0.40 -32.18 15.08
CA PHE A 140 -0.58 -31.87 13.67
C PHE A 140 -1.20 -30.50 13.54
N LEU A 141 -0.47 -29.59 12.91
CA LEU A 141 -0.75 -28.17 12.83
C LEU A 141 -0.71 -27.71 11.38
N GLY A 142 -1.29 -26.53 11.11
CA GLY A 142 -1.25 -25.88 9.83
C GLY A 142 -0.82 -24.42 9.93
N GLN A 143 -0.21 -23.90 8.87
CA GLN A 143 0.13 -22.49 8.74
C GLN A 143 0.18 -22.08 7.27
N HIS A 144 -0.24 -20.86 6.98
CA HIS A 144 -0.05 -20.29 5.65
C HIS A 144 1.32 -19.62 5.55
N VAL A 145 2.00 -19.89 4.45
CA VAL A 145 3.25 -19.22 4.10
C VAL A 145 3.13 -18.57 2.74
N CYS A 146 3.82 -17.46 2.55
CA CYS A 146 3.95 -16.82 1.25
C CYS A 146 5.41 -16.85 0.80
N THR A 147 5.63 -17.33 -0.43
CA THR A 147 6.93 -17.34 -1.10
C THR A 147 6.86 -16.60 -2.43
N PRO A 148 7.95 -16.00 -2.93
CA PRO A 148 7.97 -15.31 -4.21
C PRO A 148 7.45 -16.18 -5.35
N LEU A 149 6.71 -15.61 -6.29
CA LEU A 149 6.48 -16.21 -7.59
C LEU A 149 7.84 -16.45 -8.30
N LEU A 150 7.95 -17.51 -9.07
CA LEU A 150 9.20 -17.89 -9.76
C LEU A 150 9.32 -17.25 -11.15
N GLY A 151 8.30 -16.52 -11.59
CA GLY A 151 8.21 -15.87 -12.88
C GLY A 151 8.61 -14.40 -12.86
N VAL A 152 7.90 -13.62 -13.65
CA VAL A 152 8.15 -12.19 -13.92
C VAL A 152 6.89 -11.37 -13.66
N ALA A 153 7.06 -10.16 -13.12
CA ALA A 153 6.01 -9.16 -13.02
C ALA A 153 6.04 -8.24 -14.25
N VAL A 154 5.07 -8.35 -15.13
CA VAL A 154 4.91 -7.46 -16.27
C VAL A 154 3.98 -6.32 -15.88
N SER A 155 4.48 -5.08 -15.88
CA SER A 155 3.68 -3.90 -15.61
C SER A 155 3.45 -3.08 -16.88
N ILE A 156 2.17 -2.86 -17.21
CA ILE A 156 1.73 -2.05 -18.34
C ILE A 156 1.06 -0.81 -17.75
N ASN A 157 1.72 0.33 -17.85
CA ASN A 157 1.40 1.53 -17.10
C ASN A 157 0.69 2.58 -17.96
N ALA A 158 -0.14 3.41 -17.31
CA ALA A 158 -0.81 4.54 -17.92
C ALA A 158 0.15 5.73 -18.14
N PHE A 159 -0.33 6.73 -18.88
CA PHE A 159 0.48 7.89 -19.28
C PHE A 159 0.56 9.00 -18.23
N ASN A 160 -0.37 9.03 -17.30
CA ASN A 160 -0.57 10.18 -16.40
C ASN A 160 0.51 10.29 -15.30
N PHE A 161 1.01 9.19 -14.80
CA PHE A 161 2.08 9.12 -13.79
C PHE A 161 3.16 8.11 -14.22
N PRO A 162 4.01 8.46 -15.22
CA PRO A 162 4.96 7.52 -15.83
C PRO A 162 6.07 7.04 -14.88
N VAL A 163 6.44 7.82 -13.86
CA VAL A 163 7.43 7.42 -12.84
C VAL A 163 6.74 6.71 -11.67
N TRP A 164 5.69 7.32 -11.10
CA TRP A 164 4.95 6.69 -9.99
C TRP A 164 4.39 5.35 -10.41
N GLY A 165 3.63 5.28 -11.52
CA GLY A 165 2.98 4.06 -11.99
C GLY A 165 3.96 2.91 -12.24
N MET A 166 5.21 3.20 -12.61
CA MET A 166 6.28 2.20 -12.67
C MET A 166 6.72 1.78 -11.26
N LEU A 167 7.05 2.74 -10.40
CA LEU A 167 7.69 2.47 -9.11
C LEU A 167 6.74 1.85 -8.10
N GLU A 168 5.43 2.17 -8.15
CA GLU A 168 4.42 1.54 -7.28
C GLU A 168 4.25 0.04 -7.54
N LYS A 169 4.53 -0.43 -8.77
CA LYS A 169 4.48 -1.85 -9.15
C LYS A 169 5.82 -2.54 -8.94
N LEU A 170 6.94 -1.86 -9.25
CA LEU A 170 8.28 -2.40 -9.04
C LEU A 170 8.64 -2.53 -7.55
N ALA A 171 8.27 -1.58 -6.70
CA ALA A 171 8.63 -1.63 -5.28
C ALA A 171 8.14 -2.90 -4.58
N PRO A 172 6.84 -3.27 -4.63
CA PRO A 172 6.37 -4.50 -4.02
C PRO A 172 6.86 -5.77 -4.73
N SER A 173 7.01 -5.78 -6.06
CA SER A 173 7.52 -6.95 -6.79
C SER A 173 8.98 -7.25 -6.45
N LEU A 174 9.84 -6.24 -6.42
CA LEU A 174 11.25 -6.37 -6.05
C LEU A 174 11.40 -6.77 -4.56
N LEU A 175 10.56 -6.21 -3.67
CA LEU A 175 10.53 -6.60 -2.26
C LEU A 175 10.07 -8.06 -2.09
N ALA A 176 9.10 -8.51 -2.86
CA ALA A 176 8.70 -9.91 -2.92
C ALA A 176 9.82 -10.83 -3.43
N GLY A 177 10.73 -10.33 -4.26
CA GLY A 177 11.77 -11.12 -4.91
C GLY A 177 11.44 -11.56 -6.33
N VAL A 178 10.56 -10.81 -7.01
CA VAL A 178 10.09 -11.04 -8.38
C VAL A 178 10.61 -9.94 -9.30
N PRO A 179 11.34 -10.27 -10.37
CA PRO A 179 11.85 -9.29 -11.33
C PRO A 179 10.73 -8.68 -12.16
N GLY A 180 10.92 -7.42 -12.59
CA GLY A 180 9.92 -6.66 -13.34
C GLY A 180 10.27 -6.44 -14.81
N ILE A 181 9.27 -6.47 -15.69
CA ILE A 181 9.34 -5.92 -17.06
C ILE A 181 8.32 -4.78 -17.13
N VAL A 182 8.81 -3.58 -17.36
CA VAL A 182 8.00 -2.35 -17.39
C VAL A 182 7.69 -1.97 -18.84
N LYS A 183 6.43 -1.71 -19.10
CA LYS A 183 5.96 -1.14 -20.38
C LYS A 183 5.16 0.14 -20.10
N PRO A 184 5.75 1.34 -20.21
CA PRO A 184 5.04 2.60 -20.07
C PRO A 184 4.09 2.87 -21.23
N ALA A 185 3.13 3.78 -21.02
CA ALA A 185 2.39 4.35 -22.14
C ALA A 185 3.33 5.10 -23.09
N THR A 186 3.13 4.92 -24.39
CA THR A 186 4.05 5.45 -25.42
C THR A 186 4.24 6.97 -25.32
N VAL A 187 3.17 7.71 -25.08
CA VAL A 187 3.18 9.19 -25.10
C VAL A 187 4.04 9.83 -24.03
N THR A 188 4.37 9.12 -22.94
CA THR A 188 5.22 9.61 -21.84
C THR A 188 6.41 8.68 -21.56
N ALA A 189 6.69 7.73 -22.45
CA ALA A 189 7.73 6.71 -22.28
C ALA A 189 9.14 7.28 -22.07
N TYR A 190 9.44 8.45 -22.63
CA TYR A 190 10.75 9.11 -22.49
C TYR A 190 11.10 9.45 -21.03
N LEU A 191 10.10 9.76 -20.20
CA LEU A 191 10.31 10.02 -18.77
C LEU A 191 10.59 8.72 -18.01
N THR A 192 9.85 7.66 -18.33
CA THR A 192 10.10 6.32 -17.75
C THR A 192 11.47 5.77 -18.17
N GLU A 193 11.86 5.94 -19.43
CA GLU A 193 13.17 5.52 -19.93
C GLU A 193 14.30 6.22 -19.18
N ALA A 194 14.20 7.54 -19.00
CA ALA A 194 15.19 8.32 -18.25
C ALA A 194 15.32 7.82 -16.79
N CYS A 195 14.20 7.52 -16.13
CA CYS A 195 14.19 6.95 -14.78
C CYS A 195 14.87 5.56 -14.75
N VAL A 196 14.56 4.68 -15.71
CA VAL A 196 15.18 3.34 -15.79
C VAL A 196 16.67 3.41 -16.09
N ARG A 197 17.14 4.39 -16.89
CA ARG A 197 18.59 4.64 -17.07
C ARG A 197 19.28 4.97 -15.75
N MET A 198 18.70 5.86 -14.97
CA MET A 198 19.24 6.19 -13.65
C MET A 198 19.25 4.96 -12.72
N MET A 199 18.19 4.12 -12.79
CA MET A 199 18.15 2.88 -12.01
C MET A 199 19.25 1.90 -12.42
N ASP A 200 19.48 1.71 -13.72
CA ASP A 200 20.54 0.85 -14.26
C ASP A 200 21.94 1.38 -13.90
N GLU A 201 22.20 2.66 -14.13
CA GLU A 201 23.46 3.34 -13.78
C GLU A 201 23.78 3.26 -12.27
N SER A 202 22.77 3.17 -11.43
CA SER A 202 22.96 3.05 -9.97
C SER A 202 23.67 1.75 -9.56
N GLY A 203 23.52 0.67 -10.33
CA GLY A 203 24.03 -0.65 -10.00
C GLY A 203 23.52 -1.24 -8.69
N ILE A 204 22.47 -0.67 -8.09
CA ILE A 204 21.97 -1.05 -6.74
C ILE A 204 21.34 -2.43 -6.76
N PHE A 205 20.49 -2.70 -7.75
CA PHE A 205 19.86 -4.01 -7.91
C PHE A 205 20.71 -4.94 -8.80
N PRO A 206 20.66 -6.25 -8.58
CA PRO A 206 21.38 -7.20 -9.42
C PRO A 206 20.85 -7.20 -10.87
N PRO A 207 21.69 -7.60 -11.83
CA PRO A 207 21.27 -7.76 -13.23
C PRO A 207 19.99 -8.60 -13.36
N GLY A 208 19.09 -8.18 -14.26
CA GLY A 208 17.83 -8.88 -14.53
C GLY A 208 16.69 -8.57 -13.54
N SER A 209 16.92 -7.70 -12.53
CA SER A 209 15.88 -7.31 -11.57
C SER A 209 14.75 -6.50 -12.21
N PHE A 210 15.06 -5.71 -13.21
CA PHE A 210 14.08 -4.94 -13.98
C PHE A 210 14.51 -4.80 -15.44
N GLN A 211 13.54 -4.61 -16.32
CA GLN A 211 13.71 -4.37 -17.75
C GLN A 211 12.65 -3.37 -18.23
N LEU A 212 12.86 -2.76 -19.41
CA LEU A 212 11.98 -1.75 -19.99
C LEU A 212 11.66 -2.09 -21.45
N ILE A 213 10.40 -1.92 -21.84
CA ILE A 213 9.95 -1.95 -23.23
C ILE A 213 9.49 -0.55 -23.63
N SER A 214 10.26 0.11 -24.49
CA SER A 214 9.90 1.42 -25.07
C SER A 214 9.17 1.22 -26.40
N GLY A 215 7.93 0.70 -26.33
CA GLY A 215 7.15 0.39 -27.53
C GLY A 215 5.93 -0.48 -27.24
N GLY A 216 5.49 -1.28 -28.19
CA GLY A 216 4.41 -2.26 -28.05
C GLY A 216 4.86 -3.51 -27.29
N THR A 217 3.89 -4.26 -26.77
CA THR A 217 4.14 -5.53 -26.07
C THR A 217 4.43 -6.69 -27.02
N GLY A 218 4.21 -6.51 -28.34
CA GLY A 218 4.32 -7.62 -29.29
C GLY A 218 3.57 -8.86 -28.83
N ASP A 219 4.27 -10.00 -28.84
CA ASP A 219 3.74 -11.30 -28.37
C ASP A 219 4.16 -11.64 -26.92
N LEU A 220 4.63 -10.67 -26.13
CA LEU A 220 5.06 -10.90 -24.74
C LEU A 220 3.99 -11.63 -23.92
N LEU A 221 2.73 -11.18 -23.99
CA LEU A 221 1.64 -11.76 -23.20
C LEU A 221 1.31 -13.21 -23.59
N GLU A 222 1.56 -13.58 -24.84
CA GLU A 222 1.40 -14.96 -25.32
C GLU A 222 2.44 -15.94 -24.74
N ARG A 223 3.54 -15.42 -24.18
CA ARG A 223 4.66 -16.17 -23.63
C ARG A 223 4.64 -16.29 -22.11
N LEU A 224 3.64 -15.67 -21.45
CA LEU A 224 3.52 -15.71 -20.00
C LEU A 224 2.93 -17.03 -19.53
N GLY A 225 3.35 -17.46 -18.33
CA GLY A 225 2.97 -18.71 -17.70
C GLY A 225 2.38 -18.53 -16.28
N PRO A 226 2.11 -19.65 -15.58
CA PRO A 226 1.36 -19.64 -14.32
C PRO A 226 2.12 -18.97 -13.14
N GLN A 227 3.42 -18.77 -13.26
CA GLN A 227 4.23 -18.10 -12.25
C GLN A 227 4.47 -16.61 -12.54
N ASP A 228 3.97 -16.11 -13.68
CA ASP A 228 4.06 -14.71 -14.04
C ASP A 228 2.82 -13.95 -13.54
N ILE A 229 2.93 -12.63 -13.49
CA ILE A 229 1.84 -11.74 -13.13
C ILE A 229 1.85 -10.51 -14.05
N VAL A 230 0.67 -10.09 -14.48
CA VAL A 230 0.46 -8.85 -15.21
C VAL A 230 -0.24 -7.85 -14.29
N SER A 231 0.31 -6.64 -14.18
CA SER A 231 -0.34 -5.49 -13.56
C SER A 231 -0.58 -4.43 -14.64
N PHE A 232 -1.82 -4.07 -14.83
CA PHE A 232 -2.26 -3.14 -15.87
C PHE A 232 -2.93 -1.91 -15.26
N THR A 233 -2.57 -0.72 -15.72
CA THR A 233 -3.29 0.53 -15.45
C THR A 233 -3.63 1.21 -16.77
N GLY A 234 -4.91 1.47 -17.01
CA GLY A 234 -5.38 2.11 -18.25
C GLY A 234 -6.89 1.96 -18.46
N SER A 235 -7.35 2.12 -19.71
CA SER A 235 -8.79 2.02 -20.04
C SER A 235 -9.36 0.60 -19.91
N ALA A 236 -10.65 0.52 -19.58
CA ALA A 236 -11.36 -0.75 -19.46
C ALA A 236 -11.31 -1.58 -20.75
N ASP A 237 -11.41 -0.95 -21.92
CA ASP A 237 -11.33 -1.66 -23.21
C ASP A 237 -9.96 -2.30 -23.43
N THR A 238 -8.89 -1.58 -23.08
CA THR A 238 -7.53 -2.13 -23.17
C THR A 238 -7.32 -3.27 -22.18
N ALA A 239 -7.82 -3.12 -20.95
CA ALA A 239 -7.77 -4.18 -19.94
C ALA A 239 -8.49 -5.45 -20.41
N LEU A 240 -9.69 -5.29 -20.97
CA LEU A 240 -10.47 -6.40 -21.52
C LEU A 240 -9.70 -7.11 -22.65
N MET A 241 -9.15 -6.34 -23.59
CA MET A 241 -8.35 -6.88 -24.71
C MET A 241 -7.15 -7.67 -24.17
N LEU A 242 -6.35 -7.10 -23.27
CA LEU A 242 -5.15 -7.75 -22.73
C LEU A 242 -5.49 -8.99 -21.90
N ARG A 243 -6.49 -8.87 -21.01
CA ARG A 243 -6.93 -9.97 -20.14
C ARG A 243 -7.51 -11.14 -20.93
N SER A 244 -8.09 -10.87 -22.09
CA SER A 244 -8.65 -11.89 -22.99
C SER A 244 -7.58 -12.65 -23.81
N THR A 245 -6.29 -12.35 -23.63
CA THR A 245 -5.20 -13.09 -24.28
C THR A 245 -5.30 -14.58 -23.93
N PRO A 246 -5.44 -15.48 -24.92
CA PRO A 246 -5.71 -16.90 -24.65
C PRO A 246 -4.63 -17.60 -23.81
N ALA A 247 -3.39 -17.18 -23.94
CA ALA A 247 -2.29 -17.73 -23.15
C ALA A 247 -2.46 -17.43 -21.65
N LEU A 248 -2.84 -16.21 -21.28
CA LEU A 248 -3.08 -15.81 -19.88
C LEU A 248 -4.22 -16.62 -19.26
N LEU A 249 -5.31 -16.79 -20.01
CA LEU A 249 -6.47 -17.56 -19.54
C LEU A 249 -6.13 -19.06 -19.35
N ARG A 250 -5.43 -19.66 -20.31
CA ARG A 250 -5.05 -21.09 -20.25
C ARG A 250 -4.05 -21.39 -19.13
N SER A 251 -3.10 -20.49 -18.89
CA SER A 251 -2.08 -20.68 -17.86
C SER A 251 -2.52 -20.27 -16.46
N GLY A 252 -3.66 -19.56 -16.34
CA GLY A 252 -4.08 -18.98 -15.07
C GLY A 252 -3.13 -17.89 -14.57
N THR A 253 -2.44 -17.19 -15.48
CA THR A 253 -1.58 -16.05 -15.15
C THR A 253 -2.37 -14.97 -14.41
N ARG A 254 -1.87 -14.51 -13.29
CA ARG A 254 -2.54 -13.46 -12.50
C ARG A 254 -2.58 -12.15 -13.30
N PHE A 255 -3.74 -11.52 -13.34
CA PHE A 255 -3.96 -10.25 -14.02
C PHE A 255 -4.63 -9.27 -13.07
N LEU A 256 -3.88 -8.29 -12.61
CA LEU A 256 -4.36 -7.17 -11.81
C LEU A 256 -4.66 -6.00 -12.73
N ALA A 257 -5.82 -5.39 -12.58
CA ALA A 257 -6.23 -4.24 -13.40
C ALA A 257 -6.69 -3.08 -12.52
N GLU A 258 -6.18 -1.90 -12.81
CA GLU A 258 -6.73 -0.61 -12.45
C GLU A 258 -7.28 0.02 -13.71
N GLN A 259 -8.58 0.33 -13.72
CA GLN A 259 -9.31 0.77 -14.90
C GLN A 259 -10.02 2.11 -14.65
N ASP A 260 -11.02 2.39 -15.48
CA ASP A 260 -11.87 3.58 -15.41
C ASP A 260 -12.48 3.77 -14.02
N SER A 261 -12.57 5.01 -13.56
CA SER A 261 -13.13 5.29 -12.25
C SER A 261 -13.96 6.57 -12.25
N LEU A 262 -15.22 6.47 -11.82
CA LEU A 262 -16.10 7.62 -11.61
C LEU A 262 -16.15 7.99 -10.13
N ASN A 263 -15.00 8.42 -9.60
CA ASN A 263 -14.87 8.78 -8.20
C ASN A 263 -15.85 9.88 -7.80
N ALA A 264 -16.42 9.74 -6.62
CA ALA A 264 -17.38 10.70 -6.08
C ALA A 264 -16.85 11.37 -4.80
N SER A 265 -17.23 12.64 -4.62
CA SER A 265 -17.06 13.35 -3.36
C SER A 265 -18.43 13.79 -2.84
N VAL A 266 -18.73 13.43 -1.60
CA VAL A 266 -20.00 13.73 -0.93
C VAL A 266 -19.79 14.82 0.11
N LEU A 267 -20.61 15.88 0.07
CA LEU A 267 -20.71 16.83 1.18
C LEU A 267 -21.80 16.36 2.13
N GLY A 268 -21.49 16.23 3.43
CA GLY A 268 -22.45 15.82 4.45
C GLY A 268 -23.59 16.82 4.62
N PRO A 269 -24.79 16.35 5.06
CA PRO A 269 -25.94 17.23 5.28
C PRO A 269 -25.76 18.18 6.48
N ASP A 270 -24.76 17.90 7.32
CA ASP A 270 -24.39 18.67 8.52
C ASP A 270 -23.53 19.90 8.21
N ILE A 271 -23.16 20.12 6.93
CA ILE A 271 -22.24 21.19 6.52
C ILE A 271 -23.02 22.33 5.88
N GLY A 272 -22.86 23.52 6.46
CA GLY A 272 -23.40 24.77 5.94
C GLY A 272 -22.36 25.59 5.15
N VAL A 273 -22.82 26.67 4.49
CA VAL A 273 -21.95 27.54 3.66
C VAL A 273 -20.86 28.26 4.49
N ASP A 274 -21.10 28.49 5.76
CA ASP A 274 -20.18 29.18 6.68
C ASP A 274 -19.21 28.22 7.38
N ASP A 275 -19.37 26.92 7.20
CA ASP A 275 -18.49 25.91 7.81
C ASP A 275 -17.15 25.81 7.09
N PRO A 276 -16.04 25.59 7.80
CA PRO A 276 -14.72 25.34 7.19
C PRO A 276 -14.72 24.19 6.17
N GLU A 277 -15.56 23.20 6.35
CA GLU A 277 -15.72 22.04 5.49
C GLU A 277 -16.27 22.41 4.11
N PHE A 278 -17.07 23.48 4.00
CA PHE A 278 -17.50 24.01 2.71
C PHE A 278 -16.28 24.48 1.90
N GLY A 279 -15.40 25.26 2.53
CA GLY A 279 -14.14 25.72 1.91
C GLY A 279 -13.20 24.57 1.56
N LEU A 280 -13.15 23.55 2.42
CA LEU A 280 -12.40 22.32 2.17
C LEU A 280 -12.91 21.58 0.94
N PHE A 281 -14.22 21.39 0.81
CA PHE A 281 -14.84 20.74 -0.35
C PHE A 281 -14.53 21.49 -1.65
N VAL A 282 -14.68 22.81 -1.67
CA VAL A 282 -14.32 23.66 -2.81
C VAL A 282 -12.85 23.50 -3.18
N LYS A 283 -11.95 23.55 -2.19
CA LYS A 283 -10.49 23.40 -2.39
C LYS A 283 -10.15 22.03 -2.99
N GLU A 284 -10.73 20.96 -2.48
CA GLU A 284 -10.48 19.60 -3.00
C GLU A 284 -11.05 19.42 -4.40
N ALA A 285 -12.27 19.90 -4.67
CA ALA A 285 -12.87 19.86 -5.99
C ALA A 285 -11.99 20.56 -7.04
N VAL A 286 -11.59 21.81 -6.78
CA VAL A 286 -10.71 22.57 -7.68
C VAL A 286 -9.36 21.85 -7.89
N ARG A 287 -8.73 21.37 -6.80
CA ARG A 287 -7.47 20.63 -6.88
C ARG A 287 -7.59 19.39 -7.76
N GLU A 288 -8.65 18.61 -7.58
CA GLU A 288 -8.84 17.36 -8.32
C GLU A 288 -9.20 17.60 -9.81
N MET A 289 -9.83 18.73 -10.13
CA MET A 289 -10.07 19.15 -11.51
C MET A 289 -8.80 19.66 -12.20
N THR A 290 -7.87 20.30 -11.48
CA THR A 290 -6.75 21.04 -12.08
C THR A 290 -5.41 20.32 -11.99
N ALA A 291 -5.16 19.54 -10.95
CA ALA A 291 -3.92 18.77 -10.83
C ALA A 291 -3.78 17.79 -12.00
N LYS A 292 -2.65 17.84 -12.69
CA LYS A 292 -2.38 17.04 -13.90
C LYS A 292 -3.45 17.24 -14.99
N ALA A 293 -4.07 18.43 -15.06
CA ALA A 293 -5.22 18.73 -15.92
C ALA A 293 -6.36 17.69 -15.74
N GLY A 294 -6.63 17.31 -14.50
CA GLY A 294 -7.67 16.32 -14.15
C GLY A 294 -7.39 14.88 -14.59
N GLN A 295 -6.22 14.61 -15.15
CA GLN A 295 -5.83 13.26 -15.63
C GLN A 295 -5.31 12.39 -14.50
N LYS A 296 -6.13 12.21 -13.48
CA LYS A 296 -5.87 11.34 -12.32
C LYS A 296 -6.92 10.25 -12.27
N CYS A 297 -6.49 9.02 -12.07
CA CYS A 297 -7.40 7.89 -11.84
C CYS A 297 -8.30 8.10 -10.62
N THR A 298 -7.84 8.92 -9.66
CA THR A 298 -8.56 9.29 -8.43
C THR A 298 -9.29 10.63 -8.50
N ALA A 299 -9.28 11.36 -9.62
CA ALA A 299 -9.92 12.69 -9.71
C ALA A 299 -11.42 12.60 -9.38
N ILE A 300 -11.94 13.63 -8.71
CA ILE A 300 -13.38 13.77 -8.43
C ILE A 300 -14.12 14.01 -9.75
N ARG A 301 -14.90 13.04 -10.20
CA ARG A 301 -15.73 13.15 -11.40
C ARG A 301 -17.14 13.58 -11.07
N ARG A 302 -17.65 13.19 -9.89
CA ARG A 302 -19.00 13.48 -9.43
C ARG A 302 -18.97 14.08 -8.03
N MET A 303 -19.55 15.24 -7.88
CA MET A 303 -19.73 15.94 -6.61
C MET A 303 -21.19 15.81 -6.19
N ILE A 304 -21.45 15.10 -5.11
CA ILE A 304 -22.79 14.73 -4.62
C ILE A 304 -23.04 15.52 -3.33
N VAL A 305 -23.98 16.48 -3.38
CA VAL A 305 -24.14 17.45 -2.31
C VAL A 305 -25.63 17.60 -1.96
N PRO A 306 -26.01 18.08 -0.75
CA PRO A 306 -27.40 18.40 -0.49
C PRO A 306 -27.98 19.30 -1.59
N GLU A 307 -29.25 19.08 -2.02
CA GLU A 307 -29.87 19.84 -3.13
C GLU A 307 -29.70 21.35 -2.97
N GLY A 308 -29.87 21.86 -1.73
CA GLY A 308 -29.70 23.29 -1.43
C GLY A 308 -28.27 23.82 -1.56
N MET A 309 -27.28 22.93 -1.64
CA MET A 309 -25.85 23.27 -1.75
C MET A 309 -25.34 23.26 -3.20
N VAL A 310 -26.11 22.75 -4.16
CA VAL A 310 -25.68 22.69 -5.58
C VAL A 310 -25.30 24.07 -6.10
N ARG A 311 -26.17 25.07 -5.90
CA ARG A 311 -25.91 26.43 -6.36
C ARG A 311 -24.75 27.12 -5.62
N PRO A 312 -24.72 27.20 -4.28
CA PRO A 312 -23.61 27.83 -3.55
C PRO A 312 -22.25 27.23 -3.88
N LEU A 313 -22.16 25.91 -3.98
CA LEU A 313 -20.90 25.21 -4.33
C LEU A 313 -20.51 25.44 -5.79
N GLY A 314 -21.50 25.40 -6.71
CA GLY A 314 -21.24 25.68 -8.12
C GLY A 314 -20.65 27.07 -8.32
N GLU A 315 -21.23 28.10 -7.69
CA GLU A 315 -20.74 29.48 -7.72
C GLU A 315 -19.33 29.60 -7.09
N ALA A 316 -19.09 28.97 -5.95
CA ALA A 316 -17.81 29.02 -5.24
C ALA A 316 -16.66 28.30 -6.00
N ILE A 317 -16.95 27.15 -6.60
CA ILE A 317 -15.97 26.41 -7.42
C ILE A 317 -15.67 27.19 -8.70
N ALA A 318 -16.71 27.66 -9.42
CA ALA A 318 -16.58 28.47 -10.64
C ALA A 318 -15.69 29.69 -10.41
N ALA A 319 -15.93 30.45 -9.34
CA ALA A 319 -15.12 31.61 -8.99
C ALA A 319 -13.64 31.30 -8.75
N LYS A 320 -13.32 30.08 -8.25
CA LYS A 320 -11.93 29.61 -8.09
C LYS A 320 -11.29 29.17 -9.42
N LEU A 321 -12.08 28.66 -10.34
CA LEU A 321 -11.61 28.23 -11.66
C LEU A 321 -11.41 29.40 -12.63
N GLU A 322 -12.19 30.48 -12.49
CA GLU A 322 -12.17 31.63 -13.37
C GLU A 322 -10.82 32.38 -13.41
N GLY A 323 -10.06 32.36 -12.31
CA GLY A 323 -8.73 32.99 -12.23
C GLY A 323 -7.57 32.00 -12.45
N LEU A 324 -7.83 30.78 -12.92
CA LEU A 324 -6.80 29.77 -13.07
C LEU A 324 -5.90 30.04 -14.28
N GLN A 325 -4.60 30.14 -14.03
CA GLN A 325 -3.60 30.32 -15.10
C GLN A 325 -3.29 28.98 -15.76
N ILE A 326 -3.72 28.85 -17.02
CA ILE A 326 -3.44 27.69 -17.88
C ILE A 326 -2.31 28.08 -18.81
N GLY A 327 -1.29 27.24 -18.97
CA GLY A 327 -0.18 27.61 -19.85
C GLY A 327 0.98 26.64 -19.88
N ASP A 328 2.12 27.14 -20.35
CA ASP A 328 3.39 26.42 -20.33
C ASP A 328 3.75 26.02 -18.89
N PRO A 329 3.85 24.73 -18.58
CA PRO A 329 4.15 24.26 -17.23
C PRO A 329 5.57 24.66 -16.73
N ALA A 330 6.43 25.12 -17.61
CA ALA A 330 7.75 25.67 -17.24
C ALA A 330 7.67 27.07 -16.61
N LEU A 331 6.54 27.78 -16.76
CA LEU A 331 6.31 29.08 -16.14
C LEU A 331 5.86 28.91 -14.67
N GLU A 332 6.46 29.64 -13.74
CA GLU A 332 6.12 29.59 -12.32
C GLU A 332 4.67 30.04 -12.04
N THR A 333 4.08 30.84 -12.90
CA THR A 333 2.72 31.33 -12.81
C THR A 333 1.68 30.27 -13.19
N THR A 334 2.02 29.31 -14.03
CA THR A 334 1.11 28.28 -14.51
C THR A 334 0.63 27.39 -13.37
N ARG A 335 -0.70 27.22 -13.28
CA ARG A 335 -1.37 26.37 -12.28
C ARG A 335 -1.92 25.09 -12.89
N MET A 336 -2.20 25.09 -14.18
CA MET A 336 -2.62 23.89 -14.92
C MET A 336 -1.95 23.90 -16.31
N GLY A 337 -1.32 22.80 -16.66
CA GLY A 337 -0.70 22.61 -17.97
C GLY A 337 -1.63 21.89 -18.96
N ALA A 338 -1.03 21.26 -19.98
CA ALA A 338 -1.75 20.54 -21.02
C ALA A 338 -2.14 19.12 -20.62
N LEU A 339 -3.12 18.55 -21.32
CA LEU A 339 -3.37 17.12 -21.37
C LEU A 339 -2.17 16.41 -22.02
N ALA A 340 -1.98 15.13 -21.72
CA ALA A 340 -0.77 14.41 -22.14
C ALA A 340 -0.57 14.30 -23.66
N SER A 341 -1.59 14.49 -24.46
CA SER A 341 -1.54 14.48 -25.92
C SER A 341 -2.79 15.07 -26.54
N GLU A 342 -2.68 15.45 -27.82
CA GLU A 342 -3.85 15.89 -28.61
C GLU A 342 -4.90 14.78 -28.79
N ALA A 343 -4.48 13.51 -28.80
CA ALA A 343 -5.42 12.39 -28.82
C ALA A 343 -6.24 12.33 -27.52
N GLN A 344 -5.61 12.58 -26.37
CA GLN A 344 -6.29 12.65 -25.09
C GLN A 344 -7.26 13.82 -25.01
N LYS A 345 -6.87 14.99 -25.55
CA LYS A 345 -7.77 16.17 -25.65
C LYS A 345 -9.04 15.84 -26.44
N ARG A 346 -8.88 15.20 -27.62
CA ARG A 346 -10.03 14.76 -28.43
C ARG A 346 -10.91 13.74 -27.71
N ASP A 347 -10.33 12.78 -27.00
CA ASP A 347 -11.09 11.79 -26.23
C ASP A 347 -11.93 12.49 -25.14
N VAL A 348 -11.33 13.40 -24.37
CA VAL A 348 -12.05 14.17 -23.33
C VAL A 348 -13.20 14.95 -23.93
N LEU A 349 -13.00 15.67 -25.06
CA LEU A 349 -14.07 16.40 -25.74
C LEU A 349 -15.20 15.49 -26.23
N THR A 350 -14.87 14.31 -26.73
CA THR A 350 -15.85 13.29 -27.13
C THR A 350 -16.68 12.80 -25.94
N LYS A 351 -16.03 12.58 -24.79
CA LYS A 351 -16.71 12.16 -23.55
C LYS A 351 -17.59 13.28 -22.96
N ILE A 352 -17.13 14.53 -23.02
CA ILE A 352 -17.96 15.69 -22.64
C ILE A 352 -19.21 15.76 -23.50
N ALA A 353 -19.09 15.58 -24.82
CA ALA A 353 -20.23 15.57 -25.72
C ALA A 353 -21.20 14.42 -25.42
N ALA A 354 -20.71 13.26 -25.03
CA ALA A 354 -21.55 12.11 -24.67
C ALA A 354 -22.35 12.33 -23.36
N ILE A 355 -21.88 13.17 -22.44
CA ILE A 355 -22.57 13.55 -21.21
C ILE A 355 -23.51 14.75 -21.44
N GLY A 356 -23.29 15.51 -22.52
CA GLY A 356 -23.83 16.84 -22.73
C GLY A 356 -25.34 17.02 -22.57
N ASP A 357 -26.16 16.04 -22.96
CA ASP A 357 -27.63 16.13 -22.86
C ASP A 357 -28.16 15.99 -21.41
N GLU A 358 -27.34 15.49 -20.48
CA GLU A 358 -27.73 15.26 -19.09
C GLU A 358 -27.24 16.35 -18.12
N VAL A 359 -26.46 17.31 -18.61
CA VAL A 359 -25.82 18.32 -17.80
C VAL A 359 -25.93 19.71 -18.38
N ARG A 360 -25.91 20.73 -17.52
CA ARG A 360 -25.68 22.12 -17.91
C ARG A 360 -24.29 22.57 -17.49
N VAL A 361 -23.61 23.35 -18.30
CA VAL A 361 -22.31 23.93 -17.99
C VAL A 361 -22.48 25.05 -16.98
N ILE A 362 -21.73 25.02 -15.88
CA ILE A 362 -21.64 26.10 -14.89
C ILE A 362 -20.45 27.01 -15.25
N SER A 363 -19.30 26.44 -15.58
CA SER A 363 -18.05 27.14 -15.88
C SER A 363 -17.18 26.34 -16.82
N GLY A 364 -16.39 27.03 -17.64
CA GLY A 364 -15.47 26.46 -18.62
C GLY A 364 -16.06 26.40 -20.03
N ASP A 365 -15.32 26.95 -21.00
CA ASP A 365 -15.66 26.92 -22.44
C ASP A 365 -14.42 26.48 -23.22
N PRO A 366 -14.42 25.28 -23.85
CA PRO A 366 -13.30 24.78 -24.64
C PRO A 366 -12.90 25.69 -25.82
N GLN A 367 -13.79 26.61 -26.25
CA GLN A 367 -13.53 27.52 -27.36
C GLN A 367 -13.00 28.89 -26.88
N ALA A 368 -13.33 29.29 -25.64
CA ALA A 368 -13.08 30.63 -25.11
C ALA A 368 -12.23 30.58 -23.84
N PHE A 369 -10.93 30.30 -23.98
CA PHE A 369 -9.97 30.34 -22.87
C PHE A 369 -8.60 30.80 -23.38
N GLU A 370 -7.77 31.29 -22.48
CA GLU A 370 -6.43 31.76 -22.78
C GLU A 370 -5.36 30.77 -22.26
N VAL A 371 -4.20 30.78 -22.93
CA VAL A 371 -3.05 29.93 -22.59
C VAL A 371 -1.81 30.80 -22.50
N ASP A 372 -1.16 30.82 -21.35
CA ASP A 372 0.05 31.61 -21.11
C ASP A 372 1.32 30.89 -21.60
N GLY A 373 2.14 31.59 -22.38
CA GLY A 373 3.48 31.11 -22.79
C GLY A 373 3.50 29.95 -23.77
N ALA A 374 2.34 29.49 -24.26
CA ALA A 374 2.21 28.43 -25.24
C ALA A 374 1.07 28.71 -26.25
N ASP A 375 1.05 27.94 -27.33
CA ASP A 375 0.02 28.03 -28.37
C ASP A 375 -1.08 27.00 -28.09
N LYS A 376 -2.30 27.46 -27.80
CA LYS A 376 -3.46 26.62 -27.48
C LYS A 376 -3.90 25.69 -28.62
N ASP A 377 -3.60 26.07 -29.86
CA ASP A 377 -4.01 25.32 -31.05
C ASP A 377 -2.97 24.23 -31.43
N ARG A 378 -1.74 24.36 -30.95
CA ARG A 378 -0.66 23.38 -31.12
C ARG A 378 -0.50 22.44 -29.92
N GLY A 379 -0.74 22.95 -28.72
CA GLY A 379 -0.69 22.17 -27.49
C GLY A 379 -2.04 21.53 -27.12
N ALA A 380 -1.99 20.50 -26.29
CA ALA A 380 -3.17 19.76 -25.86
C ALA A 380 -3.89 20.44 -24.66
N PHE A 381 -4.07 21.74 -24.70
CA PHE A 381 -4.71 22.50 -23.62
C PHE A 381 -6.24 22.37 -23.64
N LEU A 382 -6.85 22.31 -22.45
CA LEU A 382 -8.27 22.29 -22.25
C LEU A 382 -8.58 23.00 -20.91
N PRO A 383 -9.58 23.94 -20.85
CA PRO A 383 -9.92 24.57 -19.59
C PRO A 383 -10.65 23.61 -18.66
N PRO A 384 -10.64 23.84 -17.35
CA PRO A 384 -11.47 23.08 -16.43
C PRO A 384 -12.94 23.34 -16.69
N MET A 385 -13.75 22.26 -16.74
CA MET A 385 -15.18 22.32 -17.00
C MET A 385 -15.97 21.82 -15.79
N LEU A 386 -16.74 22.71 -15.20
CA LEU A 386 -17.69 22.41 -14.15
C LEU A 386 -19.09 22.30 -14.72
N MET A 387 -19.76 21.20 -14.51
CA MET A 387 -21.09 20.91 -14.97
C MET A 387 -22.04 20.63 -13.79
N ALA A 388 -23.35 20.76 -14.00
CA ALA A 388 -24.36 20.28 -13.07
C ALA A 388 -25.34 19.34 -13.75
N CYS A 389 -25.72 18.28 -13.05
CA CYS A 389 -26.79 17.36 -13.42
C CYS A 389 -28.00 17.67 -12.53
N ASP A 390 -29.08 18.13 -13.15
CA ASP A 390 -30.31 18.57 -12.44
C ASP A 390 -31.25 17.35 -12.16
N ASP A 391 -31.12 16.25 -12.89
CA ASP A 391 -31.85 14.99 -12.64
C ASP A 391 -30.83 13.81 -12.48
N PRO A 392 -30.18 13.69 -11.32
CA PRO A 392 -29.18 12.64 -11.10
C PRO A 392 -29.79 11.22 -11.05
N ASP A 393 -31.09 11.08 -10.80
CA ASP A 393 -31.77 9.79 -10.79
C ASP A 393 -32.05 9.28 -12.22
N GLY A 394 -32.46 10.17 -13.12
CA GLY A 394 -32.76 9.86 -14.53
C GLY A 394 -31.53 9.79 -15.42
N ALA A 395 -30.43 10.44 -15.03
CA ALA A 395 -29.19 10.48 -15.81
C ALA A 395 -28.50 9.10 -15.88
N VAL A 396 -27.88 8.81 -17.01
CA VAL A 396 -27.14 7.57 -17.29
C VAL A 396 -25.68 7.87 -17.61
N ALA A 397 -25.43 8.73 -18.61
CA ALA A 397 -24.08 8.99 -19.11
C ALA A 397 -23.17 9.61 -18.03
N VAL A 398 -23.69 10.48 -17.18
CA VAL A 398 -22.93 11.08 -16.06
C VAL A 398 -22.45 10.05 -15.05
N HIS A 399 -23.08 8.88 -14.99
CA HIS A 399 -22.69 7.76 -14.11
C HIS A 399 -21.93 6.64 -14.84
N GLU A 400 -21.77 6.73 -16.16
CA GLU A 400 -21.14 5.69 -16.97
C GLU A 400 -19.93 6.19 -17.76
N VAL A 401 -19.87 7.46 -18.13
CA VAL A 401 -18.82 8.01 -18.99
C VAL A 401 -17.78 8.74 -18.17
N GLU A 402 -16.54 8.27 -18.22
CA GLU A 402 -15.41 8.97 -17.62
C GLU A 402 -14.73 9.89 -18.65
N ALA A 403 -14.83 11.20 -18.45
CA ALA A 403 -14.02 12.19 -19.15
C ALA A 403 -12.69 12.36 -18.40
N PHE A 404 -11.62 11.67 -18.85
CA PHE A 404 -10.31 11.63 -18.15
C PHE A 404 -9.52 12.92 -18.39
N GLY A 405 -10.03 14.02 -17.87
CA GLY A 405 -9.54 15.38 -18.02
C GLY A 405 -10.07 16.32 -16.92
N PRO A 406 -9.96 17.64 -17.07
CA PRO A 406 -10.33 18.62 -16.06
C PRO A 406 -11.85 18.84 -16.01
N VAL A 407 -12.62 17.78 -15.81
CA VAL A 407 -14.08 17.76 -15.92
C VAL A 407 -14.69 17.14 -14.68
N SER A 408 -15.67 17.82 -14.06
CA SER A 408 -16.44 17.31 -12.93
C SER A 408 -17.90 17.74 -13.00
N THR A 409 -18.81 16.89 -12.49
CA THR A 409 -20.25 17.14 -12.48
C THR A 409 -20.77 17.23 -11.05
N LEU A 410 -21.48 18.31 -10.74
CA LEU A 410 -22.16 18.56 -9.48
C LEU A 410 -23.61 18.08 -9.56
N MET A 411 -24.11 17.40 -8.51
CA MET A 411 -25.48 16.89 -8.44
C MET A 411 -26.04 16.90 -7.03
N GLY A 412 -27.36 17.07 -6.90
CA GLY A 412 -28.05 17.16 -5.64
C GLY A 412 -28.49 15.81 -5.10
N TYR A 413 -28.49 15.66 -3.78
CA TYR A 413 -29.12 14.53 -3.08
C TYR A 413 -30.14 14.98 -2.04
N ARG A 414 -31.14 14.16 -1.74
CA ARG A 414 -32.25 14.43 -0.81
C ARG A 414 -31.91 14.03 0.63
N ASP A 415 -31.25 12.89 0.80
CA ASP A 415 -30.85 12.32 2.09
C ASP A 415 -29.59 11.44 1.95
N VAL A 416 -29.04 10.96 3.07
CA VAL A 416 -27.78 10.19 3.09
C VAL A 416 -27.90 8.88 2.31
N ALA A 417 -29.07 8.20 2.35
CA ALA A 417 -29.29 6.98 1.56
C ALA A 417 -29.24 7.26 0.07
N HIS A 418 -29.85 8.38 -0.36
CA HIS A 418 -29.78 8.82 -1.75
C HIS A 418 -28.36 9.20 -2.16
N ALA A 419 -27.60 9.90 -1.30
CA ALA A 419 -26.19 10.18 -1.56
C ALA A 419 -25.36 8.91 -1.79
N ALA A 420 -25.56 7.90 -0.95
CA ALA A 420 -24.90 6.60 -1.09
C ALA A 420 -25.33 5.88 -2.38
N ALA A 421 -26.62 5.90 -2.71
CA ALA A 421 -27.13 5.31 -3.95
C ALA A 421 -26.52 5.95 -5.19
N LEU A 422 -26.48 7.30 -5.25
CA LEU A 422 -25.83 8.04 -6.35
C LEU A 422 -24.32 7.75 -6.43
N MET A 423 -23.66 7.68 -5.27
CA MET A 423 -22.24 7.34 -5.21
C MET A 423 -21.97 5.98 -5.84
N ASN A 424 -22.78 4.97 -5.52
CA ASN A 424 -22.65 3.59 -5.98
C ASN A 424 -22.99 3.43 -7.49
N ARG A 425 -23.76 4.32 -8.09
CA ARG A 425 -24.07 4.33 -9.53
C ARG A 425 -22.84 4.40 -10.42
N GLY A 426 -21.67 4.80 -9.90
CA GLY A 426 -20.41 4.71 -10.62
C GLY A 426 -19.98 3.29 -10.98
N GLY A 427 -20.65 2.27 -10.47
CA GLY A 427 -20.39 0.87 -10.81
C GLY A 427 -19.06 0.31 -10.29
N GLY A 428 -18.48 0.97 -9.32
CA GLY A 428 -17.16 0.70 -8.74
C GLY A 428 -16.20 1.85 -8.98
N SER A 429 -15.41 2.21 -7.98
CA SER A 429 -14.43 3.28 -8.08
C SER A 429 -13.20 3.06 -7.19
N LEU A 430 -12.13 3.75 -7.53
CA LEU A 430 -10.87 3.72 -6.79
C LEU A 430 -11.02 4.44 -5.44
N VAL A 431 -11.74 5.57 -5.42
CA VAL A 431 -11.95 6.35 -4.20
C VAL A 431 -13.30 7.04 -4.17
N GLY A 432 -13.89 7.07 -3.00
CA GLY A 432 -14.97 7.98 -2.64
C GLY A 432 -14.55 8.84 -1.46
N SER A 433 -15.01 10.10 -1.38
CA SER A 433 -14.80 10.93 -0.21
C SER A 433 -16.10 11.43 0.39
N VAL A 434 -16.09 11.66 1.69
CA VAL A 434 -17.21 12.22 2.44
C VAL A 434 -16.66 13.30 3.36
N ILE A 435 -17.13 14.53 3.17
CA ILE A 435 -16.78 15.66 4.02
C ILE A 435 -17.91 15.86 5.02
N THR A 436 -17.72 15.45 6.26
CA THR A 436 -18.74 15.50 7.33
C THR A 436 -18.09 15.53 8.71
N ARG A 437 -18.79 16.08 9.69
CA ARG A 437 -18.45 16.01 11.13
C ARG A 437 -19.34 15.00 11.86
N ASP A 438 -20.38 14.54 11.21
CA ASP A 438 -21.35 13.61 11.80
C ASP A 438 -20.85 12.16 11.67
N GLY A 439 -20.55 11.54 12.80
CA GLY A 439 -20.09 10.16 12.87
C GLY A 439 -21.13 9.15 12.40
N ASP A 440 -22.42 9.41 12.58
CA ASP A 440 -23.51 8.52 12.15
C ASP A 440 -23.65 8.58 10.60
N VAL A 441 -23.50 9.77 10.01
CA VAL A 441 -23.42 9.93 8.55
C VAL A 441 -22.21 9.14 8.01
N ALA A 442 -21.03 9.28 8.63
CA ALA A 442 -19.84 8.57 8.21
C ALA A 442 -20.01 7.05 8.30
N ALA A 443 -20.52 6.54 9.42
CA ALA A 443 -20.76 5.11 9.62
C ALA A 443 -21.76 4.55 8.60
N ARG A 444 -22.84 5.29 8.33
CA ARG A 444 -23.85 4.92 7.34
C ARG A 444 -23.28 4.90 5.92
N MET A 445 -22.49 5.89 5.54
CA MET A 445 -21.82 5.94 4.23
C MET A 445 -20.86 4.75 4.05
N VAL A 446 -20.15 4.32 5.10
CA VAL A 446 -19.34 3.10 5.06
C VAL A 446 -20.21 1.88 4.81
N ALA A 447 -21.28 1.71 5.59
CA ALA A 447 -22.16 0.54 5.48
C ALA A 447 -22.82 0.41 4.09
N GLU A 448 -23.22 1.53 3.49
CA GLU A 448 -23.98 1.56 2.24
C GLU A 448 -23.09 1.67 0.98
N SER A 449 -21.80 2.11 1.10
CA SER A 449 -20.97 2.42 -0.07
C SER A 449 -19.62 1.69 -0.11
N ALA A 450 -19.07 1.20 1.00
CA ALA A 450 -17.70 0.67 1.02
C ALA A 450 -17.48 -0.48 0.02
N ALA A 451 -18.49 -1.31 -0.22
CA ALA A 451 -18.41 -2.43 -1.17
C ALA A 451 -18.20 -1.99 -2.64
N TRP A 452 -18.44 -0.71 -2.95
CA TRP A 452 -18.30 -0.14 -4.30
C TRP A 452 -17.02 0.68 -4.50
N HIS A 453 -16.18 0.80 -3.45
CA HIS A 453 -15.02 1.68 -3.46
C HIS A 453 -13.78 0.96 -2.96
N GLY A 454 -12.65 1.16 -3.60
CA GLY A 454 -11.37 0.67 -3.08
C GLY A 454 -10.92 1.42 -1.83
N ARG A 455 -11.28 2.71 -1.73
CA ARG A 455 -10.98 3.57 -0.60
C ARG A 455 -12.14 4.54 -0.33
N LEU A 456 -12.51 4.68 0.95
CA LEU A 456 -13.34 5.77 1.42
C LEU A 456 -12.49 6.75 2.24
N TYR A 457 -12.52 8.01 1.88
CA TYR A 457 -11.77 9.09 2.49
C TYR A 457 -12.73 10.02 3.22
N PHE A 458 -12.55 10.16 4.52
CA PHE A 458 -13.32 11.08 5.36
C PHE A 458 -12.43 12.25 5.76
N ASN A 459 -12.97 13.47 5.70
CA ASN A 459 -12.25 14.67 6.12
C ASN A 459 -13.19 15.71 6.72
N ASN A 460 -12.65 16.51 7.62
CA ASN A 460 -13.33 17.61 8.27
C ASN A 460 -12.29 18.57 8.88
N ARG A 461 -12.76 19.57 9.64
CA ARG A 461 -11.89 20.58 10.30
C ARG A 461 -10.82 19.97 11.21
N ASP A 462 -11.06 18.81 11.80
CA ASP A 462 -10.13 18.17 12.75
C ASP A 462 -8.94 17.51 12.03
N SER A 463 -9.11 17.10 10.77
CA SER A 463 -8.08 16.39 9.99
C SER A 463 -7.58 17.15 8.76
N MET A 464 -8.27 18.21 8.29
CA MET A 464 -7.95 18.90 7.04
C MET A 464 -6.56 19.54 6.99
N GLY A 465 -5.95 19.84 8.17
CA GLY A 465 -4.61 20.44 8.26
C GLY A 465 -3.47 19.48 7.92
N GLU A 466 -3.68 18.18 8.11
CA GLU A 466 -2.66 17.14 7.91
C GLU A 466 -3.05 16.11 6.84
N SER A 467 -4.28 16.15 6.35
CA SER A 467 -4.77 15.22 5.35
C SER A 467 -4.08 15.39 4.00
N THR A 468 -3.91 14.30 3.28
CA THR A 468 -3.30 14.30 1.94
C THR A 468 -4.29 14.66 0.83
N GLY A 469 -5.59 14.68 1.13
CA GLY A 469 -6.68 14.97 0.20
C GLY A 469 -7.22 13.74 -0.53
N HIS A 470 -8.35 13.94 -1.21
CA HIS A 470 -9.12 12.92 -1.90
C HIS A 470 -8.27 12.07 -2.85
N GLY A 471 -7.49 12.70 -3.71
CA GLY A 471 -6.81 12.06 -4.84
C GLY A 471 -5.44 11.46 -4.54
N SER A 472 -5.02 11.32 -3.27
CA SER A 472 -3.68 10.85 -2.92
C SER A 472 -3.71 9.42 -2.38
N PRO A 473 -3.41 8.40 -3.20
CA PRO A 473 -3.24 7.03 -2.69
C PRO A 473 -1.94 6.95 -1.89
N LEU A 474 -2.05 6.45 -0.66
CA LEU A 474 -0.89 6.22 0.19
C LEU A 474 -0.42 4.78 0.06
N PRO A 475 0.88 4.51 -0.08
CA PRO A 475 1.41 3.14 -0.19
C PRO A 475 1.12 2.26 1.01
N HIS A 476 0.73 2.83 2.14
CA HIS A 476 0.32 2.12 3.36
C HIS A 476 -1.06 1.47 3.25
N MET A 477 -1.93 2.04 2.40
CA MET A 477 -3.31 1.64 2.23
C MET A 477 -3.52 1.05 0.85
N VAL A 478 -4.52 0.16 0.72
CA VAL A 478 -4.90 -0.43 -0.57
C VAL A 478 -5.34 0.67 -1.54
N HIS A 479 -4.86 0.56 -2.78
CA HIS A 479 -5.31 1.29 -3.94
C HIS A 479 -5.83 0.30 -4.97
N GLY A 480 -6.92 0.62 -5.63
CA GLY A 480 -7.65 -0.24 -6.52
C GLY A 480 -9.15 -0.04 -6.31
N GLY A 481 -9.98 -0.85 -6.89
CA GLY A 481 -11.42 -0.76 -6.68
C GLY A 481 -12.21 -1.85 -7.39
N PRO A 482 -13.42 -2.13 -6.92
CA PRO A 482 -14.29 -3.16 -7.47
C PRO A 482 -14.93 -2.73 -8.79
N GLY A 483 -15.60 -3.66 -9.46
CA GLY A 483 -16.44 -3.40 -10.63
C GLY A 483 -15.66 -2.76 -11.76
N ARG A 484 -16.14 -1.60 -12.25
CA ARG A 484 -15.51 -0.89 -13.37
C ARG A 484 -14.06 -0.46 -13.09
N ALA A 485 -13.67 -0.30 -11.83
CA ALA A 485 -12.30 0.01 -11.47
C ALA A 485 -11.31 -1.15 -11.67
N GLY A 486 -11.79 -2.33 -12.10
CA GLY A 486 -10.95 -3.45 -12.56
C GLY A 486 -10.84 -4.62 -11.59
N GLY A 487 -11.19 -4.44 -10.32
CA GLY A 487 -11.11 -5.48 -9.29
C GLY A 487 -9.70 -5.80 -8.82
N GLY A 488 -8.69 -5.05 -9.26
CA GLY A 488 -7.32 -5.20 -8.80
C GLY A 488 -7.08 -4.49 -7.47
N GLU A 489 -6.08 -4.95 -6.74
CA GLU A 489 -5.54 -4.26 -5.57
C GLU A 489 -4.06 -3.98 -5.79
N GLU A 490 -3.65 -2.76 -5.53
CA GLU A 490 -2.26 -2.30 -5.56
C GLU A 490 -1.92 -1.61 -4.25
N LEU A 491 -0.64 -1.35 -3.99
CA LEU A 491 -0.19 -0.72 -2.75
C LEU A 491 -0.63 -1.53 -1.51
N GLY A 492 -1.09 -0.92 -0.43
CA GLY A 492 -1.57 -1.61 0.77
C GLY A 492 -0.45 -2.19 1.66
N GLY A 493 0.77 -1.68 1.53
CA GLY A 493 1.92 -2.17 2.28
C GLY A 493 2.22 -3.63 1.96
N ILE A 494 2.32 -4.48 2.99
CA ILE A 494 2.66 -5.90 2.79
C ILE A 494 1.59 -6.65 1.97
N ARG A 495 0.32 -6.21 1.96
CA ARG A 495 -0.72 -6.79 1.10
C ARG A 495 -0.34 -6.70 -0.37
N GLY A 496 0.18 -5.54 -0.81
CA GLY A 496 0.68 -5.35 -2.17
C GLY A 496 1.86 -6.25 -2.52
N VAL A 497 2.76 -6.51 -1.56
CA VAL A 497 3.88 -7.47 -1.75
C VAL A 497 3.35 -8.89 -1.96
N MET A 498 2.29 -9.27 -1.24
CA MET A 498 1.70 -10.62 -1.32
C MET A 498 1.06 -10.93 -2.68
N HIS A 499 0.70 -9.93 -3.49
CA HIS A 499 0.25 -10.17 -4.86
C HIS A 499 1.32 -10.82 -5.74
N TYR A 500 2.59 -10.56 -5.47
CA TYR A 500 3.76 -11.13 -6.16
C TYR A 500 4.28 -12.41 -5.47
N MET A 501 3.50 -12.97 -4.55
CA MET A 501 3.84 -14.19 -3.80
C MET A 501 2.76 -15.25 -3.96
N GLN A 502 3.14 -16.52 -3.79
CA GLN A 502 2.20 -17.63 -3.68
C GLN A 502 1.94 -17.94 -2.20
N ARG A 503 0.67 -17.85 -1.80
CA ARG A 503 0.22 -18.36 -0.50
C ARG A 503 0.05 -19.86 -0.58
N THR A 504 0.69 -20.60 0.33
CA THR A 504 0.63 -22.06 0.41
C THR A 504 0.25 -22.46 1.83
N ALA A 505 -0.74 -23.32 1.98
CA ALA A 505 -1.05 -23.96 3.25
C ALA A 505 -0.05 -25.10 3.47
N ILE A 506 0.74 -25.01 4.53
CA ILE A 506 1.63 -26.09 4.97
C ILE A 506 1.05 -26.77 6.19
N GLN A 507 1.23 -28.07 6.29
CA GLN A 507 0.73 -28.90 7.38
C GLN A 507 1.83 -29.85 7.84
N GLY A 508 1.95 -30.02 9.16
CA GLY A 508 2.99 -30.90 9.72
C GLY A 508 3.04 -30.89 11.23
N SER A 509 4.07 -31.55 11.76
CA SER A 509 4.36 -31.49 13.19
C SER A 509 4.95 -30.13 13.58
N PRO A 510 4.89 -29.75 14.87
CA PRO A 510 5.53 -28.54 15.38
C PRO A 510 7.00 -28.39 14.96
N ASP A 511 7.79 -29.48 14.97
CA ASP A 511 9.20 -29.46 14.55
C ASP A 511 9.37 -29.09 13.08
N ILE A 512 8.54 -29.64 12.21
CA ILE A 512 8.58 -29.33 10.76
C ILE A 512 8.20 -27.87 10.52
N LEU A 513 7.12 -27.39 11.18
CA LEU A 513 6.72 -25.98 11.03
C LEU A 513 7.77 -25.02 11.59
N THR A 514 8.43 -25.38 12.69
CA THR A 514 9.56 -24.62 13.24
C THR A 514 10.73 -24.54 12.24
N ALA A 515 11.09 -25.66 11.62
CA ALA A 515 12.18 -25.70 10.64
C ALA A 515 11.89 -24.86 9.39
N ILE A 516 10.63 -24.87 8.91
CA ILE A 516 10.21 -24.09 7.74
C ILE A 516 10.15 -22.59 8.04
N SER A 517 9.58 -22.23 9.20
CA SER A 517 9.33 -20.84 9.56
C SER A 517 10.52 -20.11 10.19
N GLY A 518 11.45 -20.84 10.79
CA GLY A 518 12.49 -20.26 11.65
C GLY A 518 11.93 -19.66 12.95
N VAL A 519 10.67 -19.99 13.30
CA VAL A 519 9.99 -19.57 14.52
C VAL A 519 9.60 -20.81 15.30
N TRP A 520 10.01 -20.89 16.57
CA TRP A 520 9.62 -22.03 17.40
C TRP A 520 8.11 -22.13 17.58
N VAL A 521 7.58 -23.30 17.31
CA VAL A 521 6.15 -23.62 17.38
C VAL A 521 5.89 -24.42 18.65
N LYS A 522 4.88 -24.06 19.42
CA LYS A 522 4.49 -24.75 20.66
C LYS A 522 4.30 -26.27 20.40
N GLY A 523 5.01 -27.07 21.15
CA GLY A 523 5.08 -28.53 20.97
C GLY A 523 6.27 -29.03 20.15
N ALA A 524 7.06 -28.14 19.53
CA ALA A 524 8.34 -28.51 18.94
C ALA A 524 9.37 -28.83 20.02
N LYS A 525 10.43 -29.56 19.60
CA LYS A 525 11.52 -29.92 20.48
C LYS A 525 12.14 -28.72 21.15
N GLU A 526 12.39 -28.86 22.44
CA GLU A 526 13.17 -27.91 23.22
C GLU A 526 14.67 -28.19 23.04
N VAL A 527 15.47 -27.13 22.97
CA VAL A 527 16.92 -27.20 22.86
C VAL A 527 17.51 -26.72 24.17
N THR A 528 18.42 -27.48 24.75
CA THR A 528 19.18 -27.09 25.93
C THR A 528 20.48 -26.42 25.48
N GLY A 529 20.65 -25.14 25.81
CA GLY A 529 21.89 -24.40 25.53
C GLY A 529 22.93 -24.54 26.63
N PRO A 530 24.19 -24.17 26.37
CA PRO A 530 25.22 -24.12 27.40
C PRO A 530 25.05 -22.92 28.32
N GLY A 531 24.68 -23.13 29.57
CA GLY A 531 24.48 -22.06 30.56
C GLY A 531 23.16 -21.30 30.39
N HIS A 532 23.04 -20.18 31.07
CA HIS A 532 21.84 -19.35 31.01
C HIS A 532 21.72 -18.58 29.68
N PRO A 533 20.56 -18.58 28.99
CA PRO A 533 20.42 -17.94 27.67
C PRO A 533 20.66 -16.43 27.70
N PHE A 534 20.43 -15.76 28.85
CA PHE A 534 20.67 -14.31 28.98
C PHE A 534 22.16 -13.93 29.12
N GLN A 535 23.05 -14.92 29.29
CA GLN A 535 24.51 -14.77 29.22
C GLN A 535 25.05 -14.98 27.79
N ARG A 536 24.18 -15.16 26.80
CA ARG A 536 24.58 -15.48 25.43
C ARG A 536 24.21 -14.36 24.49
N THR A 537 25.08 -14.12 23.52
CA THR A 537 24.87 -13.13 22.46
C THR A 537 23.71 -13.52 21.55
N PHE A 538 23.19 -12.58 20.81
CA PHE A 538 22.12 -12.83 19.84
C PHE A 538 22.45 -13.99 18.90
N ASN A 539 23.69 -14.09 18.42
CA ASN A 539 24.10 -15.14 17.49
C ASN A 539 24.19 -16.53 18.14
N GLU A 540 24.53 -16.59 19.41
CA GLU A 540 24.72 -17.85 20.16
C GLU A 540 23.40 -18.49 20.62
N ILE A 541 22.31 -17.69 20.78
CA ILE A 541 20.98 -18.21 21.15
C ILE A 541 20.39 -19.00 19.98
N ALA A 542 19.94 -20.21 20.23
CA ALA A 542 19.25 -21.05 19.25
C ALA A 542 17.72 -20.90 19.34
N ILE A 543 17.02 -21.02 18.22
CA ILE A 543 15.55 -21.13 18.21
C ILE A 543 15.14 -22.43 18.92
N GLY A 544 14.17 -22.36 19.83
CA GLY A 544 13.74 -23.47 20.65
C GLY A 544 14.58 -23.66 21.92
N GLU A 545 15.60 -22.83 22.14
CA GLU A 545 16.40 -22.90 23.38
C GLU A 545 15.52 -22.58 24.58
N THR A 546 15.46 -23.48 25.53
CA THR A 546 14.51 -23.47 26.63
C THR A 546 15.19 -23.63 27.97
N ILE A 547 14.73 -22.86 28.95
CA ILE A 547 15.01 -23.09 30.37
C ILE A 547 13.73 -23.31 31.16
N HIS A 548 13.82 -24.15 32.17
CA HIS A 548 12.77 -24.39 33.16
C HIS A 548 13.27 -23.87 34.52
N VAL A 549 12.52 -23.02 35.17
CA VAL A 549 12.90 -22.37 36.41
C VAL A 549 11.76 -22.40 37.44
N GLY A 550 12.10 -22.31 38.71
CA GLY A 550 11.21 -22.46 39.84
C GLY A 550 11.32 -23.84 40.51
N PRO A 551 10.43 -24.26 41.41
CA PRO A 551 9.21 -23.54 41.81
C PRO A 551 9.44 -22.36 42.78
N ARG A 552 8.51 -21.38 42.77
CA ARG A 552 8.37 -20.34 43.78
C ARG A 552 6.94 -20.40 44.36
N VAL A 553 6.83 -20.55 45.69
CA VAL A 553 5.52 -20.49 46.37
C VAL A 553 5.03 -19.06 46.41
N VAL A 554 3.76 -18.86 46.08
CA VAL A 554 3.06 -17.58 46.19
C VAL A 554 2.38 -17.54 47.55
N THR A 555 2.86 -16.70 48.45
CA THR A 555 2.32 -16.59 49.79
C THR A 555 1.22 -15.53 49.88
N LEU A 556 0.40 -15.61 50.95
CA LEU A 556 -0.58 -14.55 51.25
C LEU A 556 0.13 -13.21 51.51
N GLU A 557 1.30 -13.26 52.19
CA GLU A 557 2.14 -12.08 52.47
C GLU A 557 2.64 -11.41 51.16
N ASP A 558 3.01 -12.22 50.16
CA ASP A 558 3.40 -11.68 48.83
C ASP A 558 2.24 -10.89 48.19
N ILE A 559 1.00 -11.43 48.28
CA ILE A 559 -0.19 -10.81 47.71
C ILE A 559 -0.52 -9.50 48.46
N GLU A 560 -0.52 -9.50 49.77
CA GLU A 560 -0.76 -8.32 50.60
C GLU A 560 0.32 -7.25 50.41
N HIS A 561 1.58 -7.67 50.39
CA HIS A 561 2.68 -6.76 50.12
C HIS A 561 2.56 -6.10 48.75
N PHE A 562 2.27 -6.89 47.72
CA PHE A 562 2.10 -6.36 46.37
C PHE A 562 0.91 -5.41 46.27
N ALA A 563 -0.23 -5.75 46.90
CA ALA A 563 -1.39 -4.88 46.95
C ALA A 563 -1.08 -3.53 47.59
N HIS A 564 -0.40 -3.52 48.75
CA HIS A 564 -0.03 -2.30 49.42
C HIS A 564 1.05 -1.49 48.71
N PHE A 565 2.01 -2.19 48.10
CA PHE A 565 3.09 -1.56 47.31
C PHE A 565 2.59 -0.88 46.05
N THR A 566 1.64 -1.51 45.35
CA THR A 566 1.11 -1.01 44.06
C THR A 566 -0.16 -0.16 44.20
N GLY A 567 -0.87 -0.30 45.30
CA GLY A 567 -2.20 0.29 45.50
C GLY A 567 -3.34 -0.54 44.89
N ASP A 568 -3.06 -1.70 44.30
CA ASP A 568 -4.07 -2.62 43.75
C ASP A 568 -4.69 -3.46 44.85
N THR A 569 -5.63 -2.86 45.57
CA THR A 569 -6.37 -3.47 46.66
C THR A 569 -7.73 -4.02 46.23
N PHE A 570 -7.83 -4.51 44.99
CA PHE A 570 -9.05 -5.11 44.49
C PHE A 570 -9.49 -6.28 45.37
N TYR A 571 -10.80 -6.39 45.60
CA TYR A 571 -11.36 -7.33 46.59
C TYR A 571 -10.92 -8.80 46.39
N ALA A 572 -10.74 -9.24 45.14
CA ALA A 572 -10.29 -10.60 44.84
C ALA A 572 -8.93 -10.96 45.44
N HIS A 573 -8.11 -9.94 45.77
CA HIS A 573 -6.78 -10.10 46.38
C HIS A 573 -6.83 -9.91 47.91
N MET A 574 -7.79 -9.13 48.43
CA MET A 574 -7.78 -8.63 49.78
C MET A 574 -8.88 -9.21 50.69
N ASP A 575 -10.03 -9.62 50.12
CA ASP A 575 -11.20 -10.06 50.86
C ASP A 575 -11.57 -11.50 50.49
N GLU A 576 -11.40 -12.41 51.44
CA GLU A 576 -11.63 -13.84 51.23
C GLU A 576 -13.10 -14.16 50.93
N GLU A 577 -14.04 -13.52 51.66
CA GLU A 577 -15.46 -13.78 51.50
C GLU A 577 -15.98 -13.21 50.19
N ALA A 578 -15.57 -12.00 49.84
CA ALA A 578 -15.93 -11.39 48.57
C ALA A 578 -15.31 -12.14 47.37
N ALA A 579 -14.08 -12.62 47.51
CA ALA A 579 -13.42 -13.44 46.46
C ALA A 579 -14.19 -14.76 46.25
N LYS A 580 -14.52 -15.49 47.30
CA LYS A 580 -15.33 -16.73 47.23
C LYS A 580 -16.72 -16.54 46.66
N ALA A 581 -17.31 -15.38 46.86
CA ALA A 581 -18.61 -15.06 46.26
C ALA A 581 -18.54 -14.89 44.71
N ASN A 582 -17.37 -14.70 44.15
CA ASN A 582 -17.17 -14.63 42.73
C ASN A 582 -16.98 -16.06 42.15
N PRO A 583 -17.80 -16.49 41.15
CA PRO A 583 -17.77 -17.85 40.64
C PRO A 583 -16.42 -18.24 39.94
N PHE A 584 -15.57 -17.28 39.64
CA PHE A 584 -14.30 -17.50 38.99
C PHE A 584 -13.12 -17.70 39.94
N PHE A 585 -13.29 -17.43 41.24
CA PHE A 585 -12.22 -17.51 42.22
C PHE A 585 -12.51 -18.53 43.34
N PRO A 586 -11.54 -19.37 43.70
CA PRO A 586 -11.71 -20.32 44.81
C PRO A 586 -11.60 -19.66 46.19
N GLY A 587 -11.15 -18.42 46.25
CA GLY A 587 -10.86 -17.59 47.39
C GLY A 587 -9.96 -16.45 46.94
N ARG A 588 -9.19 -15.86 47.85
CA ARG A 588 -8.21 -14.83 47.49
C ARG A 588 -7.21 -15.39 46.47
N VAL A 589 -6.91 -14.57 45.46
CA VAL A 589 -5.99 -14.92 44.34
C VAL A 589 -4.88 -13.90 44.16
N ALA A 590 -3.77 -14.31 43.59
CA ALA A 590 -2.66 -13.45 43.29
C ALA A 590 -3.01 -12.49 42.13
N HIS A 591 -2.48 -11.27 42.18
CA HIS A 591 -2.53 -10.33 41.08
C HIS A 591 -1.81 -10.90 39.85
N GLY A 592 -2.40 -10.72 38.68
CA GLY A 592 -1.73 -11.12 37.44
C GLY A 592 -0.35 -10.47 37.28
N TYR A 593 -0.22 -9.18 37.63
CA TYR A 593 1.07 -8.48 37.58
C TYR A 593 2.11 -9.00 38.61
N LEU A 594 1.67 -9.50 39.76
CA LEU A 594 2.54 -10.19 40.73
C LEU A 594 3.12 -11.47 40.09
N LEU A 595 2.27 -12.25 39.40
CA LEU A 595 2.72 -13.45 38.71
C LEU A 595 3.76 -13.15 37.62
N LEU A 596 3.57 -12.07 36.85
CA LEU A 596 4.57 -11.62 35.87
C LEU A 596 5.87 -11.20 36.53
N SER A 597 5.80 -10.49 37.66
CA SER A 597 6.98 -10.05 38.41
C SER A 597 7.74 -11.26 38.97
N PHE A 598 7.03 -12.27 39.49
CA PHE A 598 7.63 -13.50 39.96
C PHE A 598 8.24 -14.32 38.83
N ALA A 599 7.56 -14.42 37.68
CA ALA A 599 8.10 -15.08 36.51
C ALA A 599 9.41 -14.42 36.06
N ALA A 600 9.44 -13.09 35.99
CA ALA A 600 10.65 -12.33 35.65
C ALA A 600 11.78 -12.60 36.67
N GLY A 601 11.49 -12.61 37.96
CA GLY A 601 12.46 -12.92 39.02
C GLY A 601 13.01 -14.34 38.96
N LEU A 602 12.23 -15.30 38.42
CA LEU A 602 12.63 -16.69 38.26
C LEU A 602 13.60 -16.91 37.09
N PHE A 603 13.35 -16.25 35.94
CA PHE A 603 14.18 -16.44 34.76
C PHE A 603 15.26 -15.39 34.54
N VAL A 604 15.36 -14.38 35.40
CA VAL A 604 16.40 -13.34 35.27
C VAL A 604 17.79 -13.91 35.55
N GLU A 605 18.76 -13.44 34.76
CA GLU A 605 20.17 -13.57 35.08
C GLU A 605 20.66 -12.23 35.65
N PRO A 606 21.02 -12.15 36.94
CA PRO A 606 21.32 -10.89 37.60
C PRO A 606 22.64 -10.25 37.21
N ASN A 607 23.55 -11.04 36.61
CA ASN A 607 24.85 -10.52 36.21
C ASN A 607 24.77 -9.78 34.85
N PRO A 608 25.61 -8.74 34.65
CA PRO A 608 25.71 -8.10 33.36
C PRO A 608 25.98 -9.11 32.24
N GLY A 609 25.28 -8.96 31.13
CA GLY A 609 25.38 -9.87 29.99
C GLY A 609 24.89 -9.23 28.69
N PRO A 610 24.80 -10.02 27.61
CA PRO A 610 24.39 -9.52 26.30
C PRO A 610 22.93 -9.04 26.21
N VAL A 611 22.06 -9.40 27.16
CA VAL A 611 20.69 -8.87 27.23
C VAL A 611 20.74 -7.42 27.71
N LEU A 612 20.41 -6.49 26.82
CA LEU A 612 20.54 -5.05 27.06
C LEU A 612 19.30 -4.47 27.74
N ALA A 613 18.11 -4.95 27.36
CA ALA A 613 16.84 -4.47 27.89
C ALA A 613 15.70 -5.45 27.61
N ASN A 614 14.69 -5.43 28.51
CA ASN A 614 13.35 -5.91 28.20
C ASN A 614 12.58 -4.77 27.51
N THR A 615 12.05 -5.00 26.32
CA THR A 615 11.41 -3.97 25.50
C THR A 615 9.90 -4.10 25.44
N GLY A 616 9.33 -5.19 25.96
CA GLY A 616 7.88 -5.34 25.98
C GLY A 616 7.39 -6.74 26.19
N LEU A 617 6.07 -6.83 26.26
CA LEU A 617 5.29 -8.06 26.35
C LEU A 617 4.23 -8.07 25.26
N ASN A 618 4.00 -9.23 24.63
CA ASN A 618 2.92 -9.44 23.67
C ASN A 618 2.03 -10.60 24.11
N GLY A 619 0.75 -10.56 23.75
CA GLY A 619 -0.17 -11.69 23.84
C GLY A 619 -0.36 -12.26 25.26
N LEU A 620 -0.27 -11.41 26.30
CA LEU A 620 -0.45 -11.83 27.68
C LEU A 620 -1.87 -12.36 27.92
N SER A 621 -1.95 -13.54 28.47
CA SER A 621 -3.21 -14.21 28.86
C SER A 621 -3.03 -14.90 30.19
N PHE A 622 -3.98 -14.70 31.10
CA PHE A 622 -4.11 -15.45 32.36
C PHE A 622 -5.22 -16.48 32.19
N GLN A 623 -4.89 -17.77 32.39
CA GLN A 623 -5.82 -18.87 32.14
C GLN A 623 -6.43 -19.45 33.42
N LYS A 624 -5.68 -19.43 34.51
CA LYS A 624 -6.18 -19.92 35.82
C LYS A 624 -5.75 -18.98 36.95
N PRO A 625 -6.60 -18.82 37.96
CA PRO A 625 -6.21 -18.09 39.16
C PRO A 625 -5.13 -18.86 39.93
N VAL A 626 -4.24 -18.12 40.61
CA VAL A 626 -3.21 -18.65 41.49
C VAL A 626 -3.58 -18.24 42.91
N SER A 627 -3.75 -19.21 43.80
CA SER A 627 -4.14 -19.01 45.19
C SER A 627 -2.91 -18.91 46.11
N PRO A 628 -3.05 -18.31 47.32
CA PRO A 628 -2.01 -18.41 48.33
C PRO A 628 -1.68 -19.88 48.65
N GLY A 629 -0.39 -20.22 48.61
CA GLY A 629 0.11 -21.58 48.78
C GLY A 629 0.43 -22.32 47.49
N ASP A 630 -0.11 -21.86 46.35
CA ASP A 630 0.29 -22.40 45.04
C ASP A 630 1.76 -22.08 44.74
N SER A 631 2.40 -22.89 43.89
CA SER A 631 3.76 -22.67 43.42
C SER A 631 3.79 -22.32 41.94
N LEU A 632 4.69 -21.43 41.54
CA LEU A 632 4.86 -20.99 40.17
C LEU A 632 6.15 -21.60 39.58
N LYS A 633 6.02 -22.31 38.48
CA LYS A 633 7.12 -22.78 37.61
C LYS A 633 7.05 -22.02 36.30
N VAL A 634 8.17 -21.73 35.68
CA VAL A 634 8.21 -20.99 34.43
C VAL A 634 9.08 -21.73 33.40
N ARG A 635 8.54 -21.80 32.19
CA ARG A 635 9.27 -22.22 30.99
C ARG A 635 9.51 -21.01 30.11
N LEU A 636 10.74 -20.76 29.73
CA LEU A 636 11.15 -19.67 28.82
C LEU A 636 11.82 -20.30 27.59
N THR A 637 11.25 -20.09 26.41
CA THR A 637 11.73 -20.68 25.14
C THR A 637 12.02 -19.58 24.13
N ALA A 638 13.21 -19.58 23.51
CA ALA A 638 13.55 -18.67 22.42
C ALA A 638 12.69 -18.97 21.18
N ARG A 639 11.69 -18.15 20.95
CA ARG A 639 10.68 -18.36 19.90
C ARG A 639 11.11 -17.79 18.54
N ARG A 640 11.63 -16.56 18.54
CA ARG A 640 11.98 -15.85 17.30
C ARG A 640 13.15 -14.91 17.54
N LYS A 641 14.00 -14.78 16.51
CA LYS A 641 15.12 -13.84 16.49
C LYS A 641 14.97 -12.90 15.32
N THR A 642 15.19 -11.59 15.53
CA THR A 642 15.11 -10.57 14.47
C THR A 642 16.27 -9.59 14.61
N LYS A 643 17.09 -9.45 13.56
CA LYS A 643 18.12 -8.42 13.52
C LYS A 643 17.47 -7.03 13.49
N ARG A 644 17.95 -6.11 14.34
CA ARG A 644 17.41 -4.75 14.44
C ARG A 644 18.38 -3.69 13.95
N THR A 645 19.58 -3.68 14.48
CA THR A 645 20.66 -2.76 14.12
C THR A 645 21.95 -3.55 13.86
N GLU A 646 23.07 -2.86 13.67
CA GLU A 646 24.40 -3.49 13.60
C GLU A 646 24.92 -3.89 15.00
N GLU A 647 24.31 -3.39 16.07
CA GLU A 647 24.76 -3.57 17.46
C GLU A 647 23.95 -4.65 18.19
N TYR A 648 22.66 -4.78 17.90
CA TYR A 648 21.77 -5.71 18.61
C TYR A 648 20.66 -6.29 17.72
N GLY A 649 20.14 -7.44 18.18
CA GLY A 649 18.90 -8.01 17.67
C GLY A 649 17.83 -8.13 18.76
N GLU A 650 16.59 -8.40 18.35
CA GLU A 650 15.47 -8.72 19.23
C GLU A 650 15.33 -10.24 19.33
N VAL A 651 15.25 -10.75 20.54
CA VAL A 651 14.83 -12.13 20.81
C VAL A 651 13.45 -12.09 21.45
N ARG A 652 12.52 -12.85 20.86
CA ARG A 652 11.19 -13.08 21.43
C ARG A 652 11.18 -14.42 22.13
N TRP A 653 10.79 -14.40 23.38
CA TRP A 653 10.73 -15.58 24.23
C TRP A 653 9.27 -15.94 24.47
N HIS A 654 8.92 -17.18 24.23
CA HIS A 654 7.64 -17.73 24.66
C HIS A 654 7.76 -18.11 26.14
N VAL A 655 6.98 -17.45 26.97
CA VAL A 655 6.95 -17.67 28.42
C VAL A 655 5.65 -18.36 28.78
N THR A 656 5.74 -19.47 29.46
CA THR A 656 4.58 -20.18 30.04
C THR A 656 4.82 -20.39 31.54
N ALA A 657 3.86 -19.95 32.33
CA ALA A 657 3.86 -20.17 33.76
C ALA A 657 2.88 -21.29 34.12
N PHE A 658 3.29 -22.17 35.04
CA PHE A 658 2.53 -23.33 35.49
C PHE A 658 2.41 -23.32 37.02
N ASN A 659 1.31 -23.90 37.54
CA ASN A 659 1.16 -24.16 38.96
C ASN A 659 1.85 -25.49 39.34
N GLN A 660 1.68 -25.98 40.60
CA GLN A 660 2.21 -27.24 41.11
C GLN A 660 1.68 -28.46 40.37
N ASP A 661 0.48 -28.39 39.81
CA ASP A 661 -0.19 -29.47 39.11
C ASP A 661 0.11 -29.49 37.60
N ASP A 662 1.11 -28.72 37.18
CA ASP A 662 1.50 -28.49 35.78
C ASP A 662 0.39 -27.90 34.90
N GLU A 663 -0.57 -27.22 35.53
CA GLU A 663 -1.61 -26.48 34.79
C GLU A 663 -1.09 -25.10 34.41
N GLN A 664 -1.33 -24.72 33.16
CA GLN A 664 -0.92 -23.41 32.63
C GLN A 664 -1.73 -22.29 33.27
N VAL A 665 -1.07 -21.38 33.96
CA VAL A 665 -1.70 -20.23 34.64
C VAL A 665 -1.53 -18.92 33.87
N ALA A 666 -0.44 -18.76 33.13
CA ALA A 666 -0.20 -17.60 32.26
C ALA A 666 0.66 -17.95 31.06
N GLU A 667 0.49 -17.20 29.98
CA GLU A 667 1.28 -17.31 28.76
C GLU A 667 1.47 -15.93 28.13
N TYR A 668 2.67 -15.66 27.62
CA TYR A 668 2.98 -14.41 26.92
C TYR A 668 4.29 -14.52 26.13
N GLU A 669 4.56 -13.54 25.27
CA GLU A 669 5.90 -13.33 24.69
C GLU A 669 6.62 -12.22 25.42
N LEU A 670 7.85 -12.49 25.86
CA LEU A 670 8.79 -11.48 26.34
C LEU A 670 9.68 -11.04 25.17
N LEU A 671 9.90 -9.74 25.02
CA LEU A 671 10.78 -9.16 24.00
C LEU A 671 12.03 -8.60 24.66
N THR A 672 13.20 -9.03 24.23
CA THR A 672 14.48 -8.54 24.72
C THR A 672 15.37 -8.02 23.61
N MET A 673 16.12 -6.95 23.89
CA MET A 673 17.25 -6.53 23.08
C MET A 673 18.47 -7.33 23.50
N VAL A 674 19.14 -7.95 22.54
CA VAL A 674 20.32 -8.79 22.80
C VAL A 674 21.47 -8.36 21.89
N SER A 675 22.63 -8.05 22.48
CA SER A 675 23.84 -7.64 21.75
C SER A 675 24.39 -8.79 20.89
N TYR A 676 25.09 -8.43 19.82
CA TYR A 676 25.91 -9.38 19.03
C TYR A 676 27.25 -9.66 19.69
N GLU A 677 27.68 -8.81 20.60
CA GLU A 677 28.94 -8.91 21.35
C GLU A 677 28.64 -9.14 22.85
N ARG A 678 29.62 -9.68 23.57
CA ARG A 678 29.55 -9.91 25.02
C ARG A 678 29.86 -8.65 25.82
#